data_b5ab94086810e5c7f8cbc201489f48a4
#
_entry.id   b5ab94086810e5c7f8cbc201489f48a4
#
_cell.length_a   1.000
_cell.length_b   1.000
_cell.length_c   1.000
_cell.angle_alpha   90.00
_cell.angle_beta   90.00
_cell.angle_gamma   90.00
#
_symmetry.space_group_name_H-M   'P 1'
#
loop_
_entity.id
_entity.type
_entity.pdbx_description
1 polymer ?
#
loop_
_entity_poly.entity_id
_entity_poly.type
_entity_poly.pdbx_seq_one_letter_code
_entity_poly.pdbx_strand_id
1 'polypeptide(L)'
;MFKNITRQLQALLSRHLPHRLVQRDPLPNAKSMAGAAIPASLTERCLNVAAMDENEVWRAFGGHPEGLNAAEVEKIRAVHGDNQIPAQKPSPWWVHLWLCYRNPFNLLLTVLGLISYATEDLFAAGVIALMVGISTLLNFIQEARSTKAADALKAMVSNTATVSRVINDLGENAWVELPIDQLVPGDLVKLAAGDMIPADLRIIQARDLFVAQASLTGESLPVEKVARSRDPQQMNPLECDTLCFMGTTVVSGTAQAIVTATGGDTWFGQLAGRVSEQESEPNAFQKGIGRVSMLLIRFMMVMTPIVLLINGYTKGDWWEAALFALSVAVGLTPEMLPMIVTSTLARGAVKLSKQKVIVKHLDAIQNFGAMDILCTDKTGTLTQDKIVLENHTDISGKTSERVLHSAWLNSHYQTGLKNLLDVAVLEGVDEESARTLSGRWQKVDEIPFDFERRRMSVVVSEQTDVHQLICKGALQEILNVSTQVRYNGDIVPLDDTMLRRIRRVTDNLNRQGLRVVAVASKFLPAREGDYQRIDESDLILEGYIAFLDPPKETTAPALKALKASGITVKILTGDSELVAAKVCHEVGLDAGDVVVGSDIEHLSDDELAKLARRTTLFARLTPMHKERIVTLLKREGHVVGFMGDGINDAPALRAADIGISVDGAVDIAREAADIILLEKSLMVLEEGVIEGRRTFANMLKYIKMTASSNFGNVFSVLVASAFLPFLPMLPLHLLIQNLMYDVSQVAIPFDNVDDEQIQKPQHWNPADLGRFMLFFGPISSIFDILTFCLMWFVFHANTPEHQTLFQSGWFVVGLLSQTLIVHMIRTRRIPFIQSRAAWPLIVMTGIVMALGIALPFSPLAGYLQLQALPLSYFPWLVAILAGYMVLTQMVKGFYARRYGWQ
;
A
#
# COMPACT_ATOMS: atom_id res chain seq x y z
N MET A 1 -13.27 32.42 -10.76
CA MET A 1 -12.77 32.84 -9.46
C MET A 1 -13.09 31.80 -8.38
N PHE A 2 -14.34 31.42 -8.16
CA PHE A 2 -14.72 30.39 -7.17
C PHE A 2 -14.04 29.02 -7.39
N LYS A 3 -13.95 28.53 -8.63
CA LYS A 3 -13.27 27.25 -8.92
C LYS A 3 -11.77 27.26 -8.60
N ASN A 4 -11.10 28.38 -8.72
CA ASN A 4 -9.68 28.52 -8.37
C ASN A 4 -9.47 28.58 -6.86
N ILE A 5 -10.35 29.27 -6.14
CA ILE A 5 -10.32 29.32 -4.67
C ILE A 5 -10.60 27.92 -4.10
N THR A 6 -11.55 27.20 -4.70
CA THR A 6 -11.88 25.82 -4.29
C THR A 6 -10.70 24.86 -4.50
N ARG A 7 -9.99 24.99 -5.64
CA ARG A 7 -8.78 24.19 -5.90
C ARG A 7 -7.64 24.54 -4.95
N GLN A 8 -7.43 25.82 -4.66
CA GLN A 8 -6.42 26.25 -3.71
C GLN A 8 -6.72 25.79 -2.29
N LEU A 9 -7.97 25.81 -1.86
CA LEU A 9 -8.39 25.29 -0.57
C LEU A 9 -8.29 23.76 -0.50
N GLN A 10 -8.63 23.05 -1.56
CA GLN A 10 -8.39 21.60 -1.63
C GLN A 10 -6.91 21.27 -1.56
N ALA A 11 -6.07 22.01 -2.26
CA ALA A 11 -4.62 21.83 -2.22
C ALA A 11 -4.03 22.15 -0.83
N LEU A 12 -4.56 23.18 -0.16
CA LEU A 12 -4.16 23.51 1.22
C LEU A 12 -4.55 22.42 2.22
N LEU A 13 -5.74 21.85 2.09
CA LEU A 13 -6.22 20.78 2.98
C LEU A 13 -5.53 19.44 2.71
N SER A 14 -5.26 19.11 1.46
CA SER A 14 -4.50 17.92 1.11
C SER A 14 -3.02 18.00 1.52
N ARG A 15 -2.46 19.19 1.59
CA ARG A 15 -1.07 19.41 2.06
C ARG A 15 -0.88 19.17 3.56
N HIS A 16 -1.95 19.05 4.33
CA HIS A 16 -1.86 18.79 5.78
C HIS A 16 -1.82 17.30 6.12
N LEU A 17 -2.13 16.42 5.16
CA LEU A 17 -1.84 14.99 5.32
C LEU A 17 -0.34 14.76 5.08
N PRO A 18 0.38 14.08 6.00
CA PRO A 18 1.80 13.82 5.80
C PRO A 18 1.98 13.00 4.51
N HIS A 19 2.51 13.61 3.47
CA HIS A 19 2.72 12.98 2.16
C HIS A 19 3.44 11.63 2.25
N ARG A 20 4.38 11.51 3.19
CA ARG A 20 5.16 10.27 3.40
C ARG A 20 4.35 9.10 3.95
N LEU A 21 3.24 9.35 4.64
CA LEU A 21 2.45 8.30 5.29
C LEU A 21 1.30 7.82 4.42
N VAL A 22 0.84 8.64 3.49
CA VAL A 22 -0.43 8.48 2.80
C VAL A 22 -0.28 8.22 1.31
N GLN A 23 0.91 8.38 0.73
CA GLN A 23 1.14 8.16 -0.71
C GLN A 23 2.20 7.10 -0.97
N ARG A 24 2.03 6.37 -2.08
CA ARG A 24 3.16 5.69 -2.72
C ARG A 24 4.24 6.73 -2.95
N ASP A 25 5.48 6.42 -2.55
CA ASP A 25 6.62 7.23 -2.96
C ASP A 25 6.58 7.35 -4.49
N PRO A 26 6.33 8.52 -5.07
CA PRO A 26 6.30 8.63 -6.50
C PRO A 26 7.70 8.34 -6.99
N LEU A 27 7.88 7.22 -7.68
CA LEU A 27 9.05 7.07 -8.53
C LEU A 27 9.04 8.28 -9.46
N PRO A 28 10.13 9.04 -9.54
CA PRO A 28 10.18 10.18 -10.44
C PRO A 28 9.73 9.71 -11.81
N ASN A 29 8.79 10.43 -12.39
CA ASN A 29 8.26 10.05 -13.69
C ASN A 29 9.41 10.02 -14.71
N ALA A 30 9.53 8.94 -15.46
CA ALA A 30 10.57 8.77 -16.47
C ALA A 30 10.67 9.98 -17.42
N LYS A 31 9.55 10.64 -17.74
CA LYS A 31 9.53 11.88 -18.53
C LYS A 31 10.16 13.07 -17.80
N SER A 32 9.96 13.18 -16.50
CA SER A 32 10.57 14.26 -15.72
C SER A 32 12.06 14.01 -15.45
N MET A 33 12.45 12.74 -15.30
CA MET A 33 13.87 12.34 -15.20
C MET A 33 14.62 12.57 -16.53
N ALA A 34 14.01 12.24 -17.66
CA ALA A 34 14.60 12.44 -18.98
C ALA A 34 14.78 13.93 -19.34
N GLY A 35 13.94 14.82 -18.79
CA GLY A 35 14.02 16.27 -18.97
C GLY A 35 14.91 17.00 -17.97
N ALA A 36 15.44 16.33 -16.95
CA ALA A 36 16.29 16.96 -15.94
C ALA A 36 17.70 17.24 -16.49
N ALA A 37 18.26 18.41 -16.18
CA ALA A 37 19.63 18.75 -16.55
C ALA A 37 20.61 17.84 -15.81
N ILE A 38 21.37 17.06 -16.56
CA ILE A 38 22.36 16.12 -16.02
C ILE A 38 23.67 16.89 -15.76
N PRO A 39 24.27 16.79 -14.55
CA PRO A 39 25.59 17.39 -14.30
C PRO A 39 26.65 16.78 -15.21
N ALA A 40 27.47 17.61 -15.84
CA ALA A 40 28.57 17.14 -16.69
C ALA A 40 29.57 16.26 -15.90
N SER A 41 29.80 16.57 -14.63
CA SER A 41 30.64 15.79 -13.72
C SER A 41 30.11 14.37 -13.46
N LEU A 42 28.80 14.21 -13.36
CA LEU A 42 28.16 12.90 -13.19
C LEU A 42 28.31 12.05 -14.46
N THR A 43 28.10 12.64 -15.63
CA THR A 43 28.26 11.97 -16.92
C THR A 43 29.70 11.53 -17.12
N GLU A 44 30.68 12.40 -16.85
CA GLU A 44 32.09 12.08 -16.96
C GLU A 44 32.51 10.95 -16.03
N ARG A 45 32.06 10.99 -14.77
CA ARG A 45 32.31 9.93 -13.78
C ARG A 45 31.78 8.58 -14.26
N CYS A 46 30.54 8.54 -14.71
CA CYS A 46 29.92 7.31 -15.21
C CYS A 46 30.63 6.75 -16.42
N LEU A 47 31.01 7.59 -17.37
CA LEU A 47 31.72 7.16 -18.58
C LEU A 47 33.13 6.65 -18.25
N ASN A 48 33.83 7.27 -17.31
CA ASN A 48 35.12 6.79 -16.84
C ASN A 48 35.04 5.41 -16.20
N VAL A 49 34.01 5.18 -15.34
CA VAL A 49 33.79 3.87 -14.72
C VAL A 49 33.41 2.82 -15.76
N ALA A 50 32.60 3.16 -16.73
CA ALA A 50 32.21 2.25 -17.81
C ALA A 50 33.39 1.78 -18.66
N ALA A 51 34.39 2.65 -18.84
CA ALA A 51 35.59 2.36 -19.65
C ALA A 51 36.69 1.57 -18.90
N MET A 52 36.61 1.48 -17.57
CA MET A 52 37.57 0.76 -16.75
C MET A 52 37.55 -0.73 -17.01
N ASP A 53 38.74 -1.39 -16.97
CA ASP A 53 38.81 -2.84 -16.89
C ASP A 53 38.54 -3.34 -15.47
N GLU A 54 38.44 -4.64 -15.29
CA GLU A 54 38.09 -5.27 -14.01
C GLU A 54 39.08 -4.88 -12.89
N ASN A 55 40.37 -4.90 -13.17
CA ASN A 55 41.39 -4.58 -12.20
C ASN A 55 41.40 -3.10 -11.80
N GLU A 56 41.15 -2.21 -12.76
CA GLU A 56 41.00 -0.77 -12.53
C GLU A 56 39.79 -0.47 -11.64
N VAL A 57 38.66 -1.16 -11.85
CA VAL A 57 37.46 -0.99 -11.03
C VAL A 57 37.71 -1.43 -9.58
N TRP A 58 38.37 -2.57 -9.37
CA TRP A 58 38.74 -3.02 -8.02
C TRP A 58 39.60 -1.99 -7.30
N ARG A 59 40.61 -1.43 -7.96
CA ARG A 59 41.50 -0.43 -7.39
C ARG A 59 40.81 0.90 -7.11
N ALA A 60 39.95 1.34 -8.01
CA ALA A 60 39.27 2.63 -7.93
C ALA A 60 38.30 2.70 -6.72
N PHE A 61 37.64 1.60 -6.40
CA PHE A 61 36.65 1.54 -5.31
C PHE A 61 37.13 0.81 -4.06
N GLY A 62 38.37 0.38 -4.02
CA GLY A 62 38.97 -0.29 -2.86
C GLY A 62 38.34 -1.64 -2.53
N GLY A 63 37.64 -2.26 -3.51
CA GLY A 63 36.99 -3.57 -3.37
C GLY A 63 37.98 -4.71 -3.58
N HIS A 64 37.57 -5.88 -3.15
CA HIS A 64 38.29 -7.13 -3.32
C HIS A 64 37.37 -8.22 -3.88
N PRO A 65 37.85 -9.15 -4.69
CA PRO A 65 37.04 -10.27 -5.19
C PRO A 65 36.38 -11.11 -4.10
N GLU A 66 36.99 -11.11 -2.92
CA GLU A 66 36.49 -11.85 -1.73
C GLU A 66 35.46 -11.05 -0.91
N GLY A 67 35.27 -9.75 -1.20
CA GLY A 67 34.43 -8.85 -0.47
C GLY A 67 35.15 -7.98 0.54
N LEU A 68 34.46 -7.01 1.11
CA LEU A 68 35.01 -6.09 2.11
C LEU A 68 34.92 -6.69 3.52
N ASN A 69 35.88 -6.39 4.37
CA ASN A 69 35.80 -6.67 5.80
C ASN A 69 35.09 -5.55 6.57
N ALA A 70 34.72 -5.81 7.83
CA ALA A 70 33.97 -4.87 8.65
C ALA A 70 34.66 -3.51 8.83
N ALA A 71 35.97 -3.50 9.00
CA ALA A 71 36.75 -2.28 9.17
C ALA A 71 36.78 -1.41 7.91
N GLU A 72 36.93 -2.04 6.74
CA GLU A 72 36.89 -1.34 5.44
C GLU A 72 35.48 -0.77 5.18
N VAL A 73 34.43 -1.52 5.50
CA VAL A 73 33.04 -1.07 5.37
C VAL A 73 32.77 0.17 6.23
N GLU A 74 33.21 0.18 7.47
CA GLU A 74 33.06 1.35 8.35
C GLU A 74 33.79 2.57 7.85
N LYS A 75 35.02 2.40 7.36
CA LYS A 75 35.78 3.50 6.77
C LYS A 75 35.09 4.10 5.56
N ILE A 76 34.59 3.28 4.66
CA ILE A 76 33.91 3.73 3.46
C ILE A 76 32.57 4.39 3.82
N ARG A 77 31.85 3.84 4.78
CA ARG A 77 30.58 4.42 5.25
C ARG A 77 30.78 5.77 5.92
N ALA A 78 31.89 5.98 6.63
CA ALA A 78 32.21 7.25 7.23
C ALA A 78 32.40 8.37 6.18
N VAL A 79 32.89 8.02 4.98
CA VAL A 79 33.12 8.96 3.87
C VAL A 79 31.84 9.15 3.03
N HIS A 80 31.14 8.08 2.68
CA HIS A 80 30.04 8.10 1.72
C HIS A 80 28.66 8.07 2.37
N GLY A 81 28.55 7.68 3.64
CA GLY A 81 27.28 7.51 4.33
C GLY A 81 26.53 6.24 3.93
N ASP A 82 25.29 6.15 4.37
CA ASP A 82 24.41 5.04 4.04
C ASP A 82 23.85 5.17 2.61
N ASN A 83 23.43 4.05 2.04
CA ASN A 83 22.81 4.01 0.71
C ASN A 83 21.35 4.47 0.78
N GLN A 84 21.16 5.74 1.12
CA GLN A 84 19.84 6.39 1.22
C GLN A 84 19.84 7.70 0.43
N ILE A 85 18.73 7.96 -0.27
CA ILE A 85 18.56 9.19 -1.03
C ILE A 85 18.25 10.34 -0.05
N PRO A 86 18.99 11.48 -0.08
CA PRO A 86 18.79 12.57 0.87
C PRO A 86 17.39 13.16 0.90
N ALA A 87 16.67 13.14 -0.22
CA ALA A 87 15.29 13.62 -0.31
C ALA A 87 14.29 12.78 0.52
N GLN A 88 14.67 11.59 0.96
CA GLN A 88 13.85 10.69 1.78
C GLN A 88 14.15 10.78 3.28
N LYS A 89 15.08 11.67 3.68
CA LYS A 89 15.40 11.84 5.10
C LYS A 89 14.27 12.56 5.83
N PRO A 90 13.90 12.13 7.05
CA PRO A 90 12.87 12.78 7.84
C PRO A 90 13.29 14.21 8.18
N SER A 91 12.32 15.12 8.20
CA SER A 91 12.54 16.51 8.63
C SER A 91 12.94 16.58 10.10
N PRO A 92 13.75 17.57 10.53
CA PRO A 92 14.05 17.78 11.94
C PRO A 92 12.77 17.99 12.76
N TRP A 93 12.79 17.62 14.04
CA TRP A 93 11.60 17.70 14.90
C TRP A 93 11.03 19.14 15.03
N TRP A 94 11.86 20.18 14.99
CA TRP A 94 11.39 21.58 15.06
C TRP A 94 10.66 22.03 13.80
N VAL A 95 11.03 21.50 12.62
CA VAL A 95 10.29 21.76 11.38
C VAL A 95 8.93 21.09 11.43
N HIS A 96 8.86 19.87 11.95
CA HIS A 96 7.60 19.15 12.14
C HIS A 96 6.71 19.88 13.15
N LEU A 97 7.27 20.37 14.25
CA LEU A 97 6.54 21.16 15.25
C LEU A 97 5.97 22.45 14.63
N TRP A 98 6.78 23.14 13.82
CA TRP A 98 6.32 24.33 13.10
C TRP A 98 5.18 24.02 12.12
N LEU A 99 5.26 22.91 11.39
CA LEU A 99 4.21 22.49 10.49
C LEU A 99 2.93 22.12 11.26
N CYS A 100 3.02 21.52 12.42
CA CYS A 100 1.87 21.24 13.29
C CYS A 100 1.24 22.53 13.85
N TYR A 101 2.04 23.54 14.16
CA TYR A 101 1.57 24.85 14.60
C TYR A 101 0.84 25.60 13.49
N ARG A 102 1.29 25.49 12.26
CA ARG A 102 0.87 26.28 11.10
C ARG A 102 -0.51 25.96 10.56
N ASN A 103 -1.35 25.24 11.26
CA ASN A 103 -2.72 24.98 10.79
C ASN A 103 -3.60 26.24 10.90
N PRO A 104 -4.67 26.39 10.11
CA PRO A 104 -5.53 27.56 10.13
C PRO A 104 -6.14 27.88 11.50
N PHE A 105 -6.47 26.85 12.27
CA PHE A 105 -7.01 26.97 13.62
C PHE A 105 -6.03 27.67 14.57
N ASN A 106 -4.81 27.17 14.64
CA ASN A 106 -3.79 27.77 15.49
C ASN A 106 -3.41 29.19 15.06
N LEU A 107 -3.37 29.46 13.76
CA LEU A 107 -3.13 30.81 13.24
C LEU A 107 -4.23 31.77 13.64
N LEU A 108 -5.49 31.35 13.53
CA LEU A 108 -6.62 32.19 13.93
C LEU A 108 -6.66 32.38 15.43
N LEU A 109 -6.42 31.36 16.24
CA LEU A 109 -6.27 31.49 17.68
C LEU A 109 -5.16 32.44 18.08
N THR A 110 -4.04 32.39 17.37
CA THR A 110 -2.90 33.28 17.60
C THR A 110 -3.30 34.74 17.34
N VAL A 111 -4.02 35.01 16.26
CA VAL A 111 -4.55 36.36 15.96
C VAL A 111 -5.51 36.80 17.04
N LEU A 112 -6.44 35.97 17.48
CA LEU A 112 -7.35 36.29 18.58
C LEU A 112 -6.60 36.53 19.89
N GLY A 113 -5.58 35.76 20.19
CA GLY A 113 -4.72 35.92 21.36
C GLY A 113 -3.96 37.27 21.34
N LEU A 114 -3.44 37.65 20.18
CA LEU A 114 -2.78 38.96 19.99
C LEU A 114 -3.75 40.09 20.14
N ILE A 115 -4.95 39.99 19.64
CA ILE A 115 -6.00 41.00 19.84
C ILE A 115 -6.38 41.11 21.32
N SER A 116 -6.55 40.00 22.02
CA SER A 116 -6.83 39.98 23.46
C SER A 116 -5.69 40.60 24.28
N TYR A 117 -4.45 40.37 23.91
CA TYR A 117 -3.29 41.00 24.53
C TYR A 117 -3.28 42.52 24.29
N ALA A 118 -3.55 42.95 23.06
CA ALA A 118 -3.58 44.38 22.70
C ALA A 118 -4.72 45.13 23.38
N THR A 119 -5.82 44.45 23.72
CA THR A 119 -6.96 44.99 24.47
C THR A 119 -6.81 44.88 26.00
N GLU A 120 -5.61 44.54 26.49
CA GLU A 120 -5.26 44.38 27.91
C GLU A 120 -5.97 43.23 28.64
N ASP A 121 -6.60 42.30 27.91
CA ASP A 121 -7.17 41.07 28.48
C ASP A 121 -6.09 39.96 28.52
N LEU A 122 -5.20 40.10 29.50
CA LEU A 122 -4.06 39.16 29.65
C LEU A 122 -4.50 37.75 29.97
N PHE A 123 -5.64 37.57 30.63
CA PHE A 123 -6.11 36.23 30.99
C PHE A 123 -6.65 35.48 29.78
N ALA A 124 -7.46 36.11 28.96
CA ALA A 124 -7.95 35.53 27.72
C ALA A 124 -6.80 35.19 26.76
N ALA A 125 -5.80 36.06 26.65
CA ALA A 125 -4.59 35.81 25.89
C ALA A 125 -3.82 34.58 26.40
N GLY A 126 -3.71 34.43 27.70
CA GLY A 126 -3.07 33.26 28.34
C GLY A 126 -3.81 31.97 28.08
N VAL A 127 -5.13 31.97 28.14
CA VAL A 127 -5.96 30.79 27.84
C VAL A 127 -5.84 30.39 26.39
N ILE A 128 -5.90 31.37 25.46
CA ILE A 128 -5.73 31.11 24.03
C ILE A 128 -4.33 30.54 23.73
N ALA A 129 -3.29 31.10 24.34
CA ALA A 129 -1.93 30.56 24.20
C ALA A 129 -1.82 29.11 24.69
N LEU A 130 -2.47 28.78 25.79
CA LEU A 130 -2.52 27.40 26.30
C LEU A 130 -3.26 26.47 25.34
N MET A 131 -4.37 26.92 24.76
CA MET A 131 -5.12 26.17 23.78
C MET A 131 -4.31 25.90 22.52
N VAL A 132 -3.60 26.89 21.99
CA VAL A 132 -2.67 26.71 20.85
C VAL A 132 -1.57 25.71 21.19
N GLY A 133 -1.00 25.81 22.38
CA GLY A 133 0.03 24.91 22.86
C GLY A 133 -0.46 23.46 22.94
N ILE A 134 -1.64 23.23 23.52
CA ILE A 134 -2.24 21.89 23.64
C ILE A 134 -2.56 21.32 22.25
N SER A 135 -3.17 22.09 21.37
CA SER A 135 -3.52 21.67 20.02
C SER A 135 -2.26 21.29 19.22
N THR A 136 -1.25 22.13 19.23
CA THR A 136 0.01 21.90 18.53
C THR A 136 0.73 20.66 19.08
N LEU A 137 0.81 20.52 20.39
CA LEU A 137 1.47 19.40 21.04
C LEU A 137 0.74 18.08 20.75
N LEU A 138 -0.58 18.11 20.80
CA LEU A 138 -1.41 16.94 20.52
C LEU A 138 -1.21 16.46 19.07
N ASN A 139 -1.28 17.36 18.10
CA ASN A 139 -0.99 17.05 16.69
C ASN A 139 0.42 16.52 16.51
N PHE A 140 1.41 17.16 17.12
CA PHE A 140 2.81 16.74 17.04
C PHE A 140 3.02 15.33 17.57
N ILE A 141 2.50 15.02 18.75
CA ILE A 141 2.64 13.70 19.38
C ILE A 141 1.96 12.63 18.52
N GLN A 142 0.74 12.88 18.05
CA GLN A 142 -0.01 11.91 17.26
C GLN A 142 0.66 11.65 15.91
N GLU A 143 1.09 12.69 15.20
CA GLU A 143 1.81 12.51 13.93
C GLU A 143 3.17 11.84 14.13
N ALA A 144 3.91 12.19 15.17
CA ALA A 144 5.19 11.55 15.47
C ALA A 144 5.03 10.04 15.75
N ARG A 145 4.02 9.67 16.54
CA ARG A 145 3.72 8.26 16.81
C ARG A 145 3.28 7.51 15.56
N SER A 146 2.43 8.12 14.75
CA SER A 146 1.94 7.53 13.49
C SER A 146 3.09 7.34 12.50
N THR A 147 3.95 8.33 12.34
CA THR A 147 5.15 8.24 11.48
C THR A 147 6.10 7.15 11.95
N LYS A 148 6.37 7.09 13.25
CA LYS A 148 7.25 6.06 13.81
C LYS A 148 6.69 4.65 13.58
N ALA A 149 5.39 4.46 13.79
CA ALA A 149 4.74 3.17 13.55
C ALA A 149 4.80 2.77 12.07
N ALA A 150 4.49 3.69 11.15
CA ALA A 150 4.55 3.43 9.72
C ALA A 150 5.97 3.11 9.24
N ASP A 151 6.98 3.85 9.70
CA ASP A 151 8.39 3.61 9.36
C ASP A 151 8.87 2.26 9.88
N ALA A 152 8.49 1.88 11.09
CA ALA A 152 8.81 0.57 11.66
C ALA A 152 8.22 -0.57 10.82
N LEU A 153 6.97 -0.44 10.38
CA LEU A 153 6.32 -1.43 9.53
C LEU A 153 6.98 -1.53 8.15
N LYS A 154 7.30 -0.40 7.55
CA LYS A 154 7.98 -0.34 6.25
C LYS A 154 9.37 -0.98 6.31
N ALA A 155 10.10 -0.80 7.41
CA ALA A 155 11.41 -1.41 7.63
C ALA A 155 11.36 -2.95 7.71
N MET A 156 10.25 -3.53 8.16
CA MET A 156 10.09 -4.99 8.25
C MET A 156 10.07 -5.69 6.89
N VAL A 157 9.73 -4.99 5.82
CA VAL A 157 9.59 -5.52 4.45
C VAL A 157 10.53 -4.82 3.47
N SER A 158 11.59 -4.19 3.93
CA SER A 158 12.60 -3.56 3.07
C SER A 158 13.33 -4.60 2.22
N ASN A 159 13.71 -4.18 1.01
CA ASN A 159 14.48 -5.04 0.12
C ASN A 159 15.89 -5.28 0.64
N THR A 160 16.45 -6.44 0.28
CA THR A 160 17.81 -6.83 0.61
C THR A 160 18.63 -7.03 -0.66
N ALA A 161 19.95 -7.02 -0.52
CA ALA A 161 20.88 -7.36 -1.58
C ALA A 161 21.82 -8.46 -1.13
N THR A 162 22.17 -9.35 -2.05
CA THR A 162 23.16 -10.42 -1.81
C THR A 162 24.55 -9.86 -2.03
N VAL A 163 25.33 -9.77 -0.97
CA VAL A 163 26.64 -9.11 -0.97
C VAL A 163 27.72 -10.08 -0.46
N SER A 164 28.89 -10.06 -1.09
CA SER A 164 30.02 -10.82 -0.60
C SER A 164 30.79 -10.00 0.46
N ARG A 165 30.88 -10.54 1.67
CA ARG A 165 31.57 -9.93 2.80
C ARG A 165 32.47 -10.93 3.50
N VAL A 166 33.56 -10.46 4.06
CA VAL A 166 34.43 -11.26 4.92
C VAL A 166 33.79 -11.37 6.30
N ILE A 167 33.54 -12.60 6.75
CA ILE A 167 32.77 -12.87 7.97
C ILE A 167 33.62 -12.92 9.23
N ASN A 168 34.88 -13.38 9.12
CA ASN A 168 35.75 -13.61 10.28
C ASN A 168 37.14 -13.11 10.05
N ASP A 169 37.93 -13.04 11.14
CA ASP A 169 39.32 -12.63 11.12
C ASP A 169 40.27 -13.57 10.33
N LEU A 170 39.78 -14.75 9.94
CA LEU A 170 40.51 -15.74 9.14
C LEU A 170 40.39 -15.49 7.62
N GLY A 171 39.66 -14.43 7.22
CA GLY A 171 39.47 -14.07 5.81
C GLY A 171 38.48 -14.93 5.03
N GLU A 172 37.65 -15.68 5.72
CA GLU A 172 36.55 -16.43 5.09
C GLU A 172 35.44 -15.46 4.64
N ASN A 173 35.09 -15.58 3.36
CA ASN A 173 34.01 -14.79 2.77
C ASN A 173 32.74 -15.63 2.59
N ALA A 174 31.60 -14.96 2.61
CA ALA A 174 30.32 -15.55 2.25
C ALA A 174 29.40 -14.53 1.60
N TRP A 175 28.48 -15.05 0.82
CA TRP A 175 27.34 -14.29 0.33
C TRP A 175 26.31 -14.15 1.44
N VAL A 176 26.05 -12.91 1.85
CA VAL A 176 25.10 -12.56 2.90
C VAL A 176 24.02 -11.65 2.36
N GLU A 177 22.80 -11.83 2.85
CA GLU A 177 21.70 -10.90 2.58
C GLU A 177 21.78 -9.72 3.53
N LEU A 178 21.94 -8.52 2.98
CA LEU A 178 21.99 -7.28 3.73
C LEU A 178 20.87 -6.33 3.28
N PRO A 179 20.31 -5.53 4.19
CA PRO A 179 19.45 -4.43 3.79
C PRO A 179 20.18 -3.52 2.78
N ILE A 180 19.46 -3.02 1.80
CA ILE A 180 20.03 -2.19 0.72
C ILE A 180 20.75 -0.96 1.26
N ASP A 181 20.26 -0.37 2.33
CA ASP A 181 20.84 0.82 2.96
C ASP A 181 22.23 0.61 3.56
N GLN A 182 22.64 -0.62 3.78
CA GLN A 182 23.97 -0.97 4.31
C GLN A 182 25.05 -1.14 3.26
N LEU A 183 24.73 -1.00 1.99
CA LEU A 183 25.70 -1.08 0.90
C LEU A 183 26.64 0.13 0.91
N VAL A 184 27.91 -0.12 0.60
CA VAL A 184 28.94 0.91 0.45
C VAL A 184 29.66 0.74 -0.89
N PRO A 185 30.24 1.80 -1.46
CA PRO A 185 31.05 1.66 -2.68
C PRO A 185 32.19 0.64 -2.48
N GLY A 186 32.39 -0.23 -3.44
CA GLY A 186 33.35 -1.33 -3.38
C GLY A 186 32.77 -2.70 -3.00
N ASP A 187 31.54 -2.77 -2.55
CA ASP A 187 30.86 -4.04 -2.30
C ASP A 187 30.64 -4.83 -3.59
N LEU A 188 30.83 -6.15 -3.51
CA LEU A 188 30.51 -7.07 -4.60
C LEU A 188 29.09 -7.60 -4.42
N VAL A 189 28.21 -7.29 -5.36
CA VAL A 189 26.81 -7.63 -5.33
C VAL A 189 26.50 -8.70 -6.37
N LYS A 190 25.65 -9.65 -6.00
CA LYS A 190 25.13 -10.69 -6.90
C LYS A 190 23.72 -10.33 -7.34
N LEU A 191 23.46 -10.43 -8.64
CA LEU A 191 22.16 -10.13 -9.25
C LEU A 191 21.57 -11.36 -9.88
N ALA A 192 20.26 -11.52 -9.76
CA ALA A 192 19.48 -12.56 -10.41
C ALA A 192 18.17 -11.97 -10.96
N ALA A 193 17.49 -12.72 -11.81
CA ALA A 193 16.20 -12.29 -12.37
C ALA A 193 15.20 -11.95 -11.26
N GLY A 194 14.56 -10.81 -11.39
CA GLY A 194 13.62 -10.28 -10.41
C GLY A 194 14.18 -9.30 -9.39
N ASP A 195 15.50 -9.20 -9.28
CA ASP A 195 16.15 -8.29 -8.34
C ASP A 195 16.03 -6.84 -8.80
N MET A 196 15.88 -5.92 -7.86
CA MET A 196 16.09 -4.50 -8.09
C MET A 196 17.57 -4.18 -7.97
N ILE A 197 18.06 -3.29 -8.83
CA ILE A 197 19.42 -2.80 -8.73
C ILE A 197 19.54 -1.89 -7.51
N PRO A 198 20.34 -2.29 -6.49
CA PRO A 198 20.30 -1.62 -5.19
C PRO A 198 21.10 -0.32 -5.12
N ALA A 199 22.02 -0.11 -6.04
CA ALA A 199 22.89 1.06 -6.14
C ALA A 199 23.43 1.14 -7.57
N ASP A 200 24.23 2.17 -7.89
CA ASP A 200 24.92 2.20 -9.18
C ASP A 200 26.02 1.14 -9.19
N LEU A 201 26.03 0.29 -10.21
CA LEU A 201 26.87 -0.88 -10.30
C LEU A 201 27.69 -0.89 -11.58
N ARG A 202 28.90 -1.42 -11.50
CA ARG A 202 29.75 -1.78 -12.65
C ARG A 202 29.78 -3.31 -12.76
N ILE A 203 29.34 -3.85 -13.89
CA ILE A 203 29.28 -5.29 -14.09
C ILE A 203 30.70 -5.86 -14.20
N ILE A 204 30.97 -6.91 -13.43
CA ILE A 204 32.21 -7.69 -13.45
C ILE A 204 32.04 -8.98 -14.21
N GLN A 205 30.93 -9.65 -14.01
CA GLN A 205 30.57 -10.90 -14.66
C GLN A 205 29.08 -10.89 -14.95
N ALA A 206 28.68 -11.24 -16.15
CA ALA A 206 27.27 -11.33 -16.52
C ALA A 206 27.02 -12.53 -17.43
N ARG A 207 25.84 -13.13 -17.28
CA ARG A 207 25.33 -14.17 -18.19
C ARG A 207 23.92 -13.82 -18.60
N ASP A 208 23.76 -13.47 -19.88
CA ASP A 208 22.48 -13.10 -20.48
C ASP A 208 21.65 -12.14 -19.61
N LEU A 209 22.34 -11.12 -19.08
CA LEU A 209 21.74 -10.14 -18.18
C LEU A 209 20.99 -9.10 -19.00
N PHE A 210 19.67 -9.02 -18.76
CA PHE A 210 18.79 -7.98 -19.30
C PHE A 210 18.19 -7.18 -18.18
N VAL A 211 18.27 -5.87 -18.31
CA VAL A 211 17.82 -4.92 -17.29
C VAL A 211 16.78 -3.98 -17.89
N ALA A 212 15.67 -3.82 -17.19
CA ALA A 212 14.65 -2.85 -17.55
C ALA A 212 14.99 -1.48 -16.96
N GLN A 213 15.22 -0.51 -17.81
CA GLN A 213 15.57 0.86 -17.46
C GLN A 213 14.44 1.88 -17.71
N ALA A 214 13.20 1.40 -17.85
CA ALA A 214 12.05 2.24 -18.13
C ALA A 214 11.84 3.39 -17.14
N SER A 215 12.20 3.17 -15.87
CA SER A 215 12.12 4.20 -14.82
C SER A 215 13.06 5.40 -15.06
N LEU A 216 14.14 5.22 -15.79
CA LEU A 216 15.12 6.27 -16.09
C LEU A 216 15.05 6.78 -17.53
N THR A 217 14.80 5.88 -18.48
CA THR A 217 14.82 6.21 -19.91
C THR A 217 13.44 6.39 -20.53
N GLY A 218 12.40 5.82 -19.91
CA GLY A 218 11.06 5.74 -20.47
C GLY A 218 10.88 4.64 -21.54
N GLU A 219 11.94 3.95 -21.93
CA GLU A 219 11.90 2.86 -22.90
C GLU A 219 11.55 1.53 -22.23
N SER A 220 10.54 0.85 -22.75
CA SER A 220 10.01 -0.38 -22.15
C SER A 220 10.82 -1.63 -22.45
N LEU A 221 11.67 -1.62 -23.49
CA LEU A 221 12.46 -2.78 -23.87
C LEU A 221 13.65 -2.99 -22.94
N PRO A 222 13.90 -4.21 -22.46
CA PRO A 222 15.07 -4.53 -21.66
C PRO A 222 16.37 -4.33 -22.47
N VAL A 223 17.40 -3.89 -21.77
CA VAL A 223 18.75 -3.67 -22.34
C VAL A 223 19.70 -4.73 -21.83
N GLU A 224 20.49 -5.32 -22.72
CA GLU A 224 21.53 -6.28 -22.35
C GLU A 224 22.72 -5.58 -21.69
N LYS A 225 23.17 -6.11 -20.57
CA LYS A 225 24.36 -5.64 -19.85
C LYS A 225 25.44 -6.71 -19.86
N VAL A 226 26.68 -6.30 -20.06
CA VAL A 226 27.83 -7.19 -20.23
C VAL A 226 29.02 -6.73 -19.38
N ALA A 227 29.96 -7.64 -19.09
CA ALA A 227 31.14 -7.32 -18.29
C ALA A 227 32.18 -6.48 -19.07
N ARG A 228 32.22 -6.62 -20.38
CA ARG A 228 33.10 -5.84 -21.25
C ARG A 228 32.28 -5.09 -22.28
N SER A 229 32.53 -3.80 -22.42
CA SER A 229 31.78 -2.96 -23.36
C SER A 229 31.97 -3.43 -24.80
N ARG A 230 30.85 -3.52 -25.52
CA ARG A 230 30.83 -3.77 -26.97
C ARG A 230 30.98 -2.50 -27.79
N ASP A 231 30.70 -1.35 -27.17
CA ASP A 231 30.88 -0.02 -27.77
C ASP A 231 31.62 0.92 -26.81
N PRO A 232 32.96 0.94 -26.86
CA PRO A 232 33.72 1.77 -25.92
C PRO A 232 33.64 3.28 -26.21
N GLN A 233 33.00 3.72 -27.28
CA GLN A 233 32.79 5.12 -27.63
C GLN A 233 31.43 5.68 -27.23
N GLN A 234 30.67 4.96 -26.44
CA GLN A 234 29.37 5.39 -26.00
C GLN A 234 29.43 6.67 -25.15
N MET A 235 28.67 7.67 -25.54
CA MET A 235 28.66 9.00 -24.90
C MET A 235 27.56 9.20 -23.85
N ASN A 236 26.56 8.34 -23.83
CA ASN A 236 25.44 8.42 -22.89
C ASN A 236 25.59 7.36 -21.80
N PRO A 237 25.72 7.74 -20.53
CA PRO A 237 25.86 6.75 -19.46
C PRO A 237 24.75 5.72 -19.36
N LEU A 238 23.50 6.09 -19.66
CA LEU A 238 22.36 5.17 -19.64
C LEU A 238 22.42 4.11 -20.75
N GLU A 239 23.14 4.36 -21.81
CA GLU A 239 23.36 3.41 -22.92
C GLU A 239 24.61 2.55 -22.72
N CYS A 240 25.43 2.85 -21.72
CA CYS A 240 26.60 2.04 -21.40
C CYS A 240 26.20 0.62 -20.99
N ASP A 241 26.72 -0.37 -21.69
CA ASP A 241 26.39 -1.79 -21.50
C ASP A 241 27.08 -2.44 -20.28
N THR A 242 27.97 -1.73 -19.60
CA THR A 242 28.69 -2.21 -18.42
C THR A 242 28.18 -1.64 -17.10
N LEU A 243 27.24 -0.68 -17.14
CA LEU A 243 26.69 -0.01 -15.97
C LEU A 243 25.24 -0.41 -15.72
N CYS A 244 24.91 -0.60 -14.45
CA CYS A 244 23.54 -0.72 -13.95
C CYS A 244 23.26 0.42 -12.98
N PHE A 245 22.08 0.96 -13.01
CA PHE A 245 21.68 2.12 -12.22
C PHE A 245 20.64 1.77 -11.17
N MET A 246 20.73 2.43 -10.02
CA MET A 246 19.75 2.31 -8.96
C MET A 246 18.33 2.65 -9.49
N GLY A 247 17.34 1.88 -9.07
CA GLY A 247 15.95 2.07 -9.49
C GLY A 247 15.57 1.33 -10.77
N THR A 248 16.49 0.61 -11.39
CA THR A 248 16.23 -0.31 -12.49
C THR A 248 16.09 -1.75 -11.99
N THR A 249 15.61 -2.66 -12.82
CA THR A 249 15.30 -4.03 -12.41
C THR A 249 15.89 -5.06 -13.35
N VAL A 250 16.30 -6.20 -12.82
CA VAL A 250 16.82 -7.33 -13.62
C VAL A 250 15.63 -8.14 -14.15
N VAL A 251 15.51 -8.24 -15.46
CA VAL A 251 14.46 -9.01 -16.13
C VAL A 251 14.86 -10.48 -16.27
N SER A 252 16.07 -10.73 -16.69
CA SER A 252 16.60 -12.09 -16.88
C SER A 252 18.11 -12.12 -16.74
N GLY A 253 18.66 -13.31 -16.54
CA GLY A 253 20.08 -13.55 -16.39
C GLY A 253 20.61 -13.41 -14.97
N THR A 254 21.93 -13.57 -14.85
CA THR A 254 22.65 -13.44 -13.59
C THR A 254 23.89 -12.59 -13.78
N ALA A 255 24.34 -11.93 -12.72
CA ALA A 255 25.53 -11.10 -12.76
C ALA A 255 26.19 -10.94 -11.38
N GLN A 256 27.45 -10.56 -11.41
CA GLN A 256 28.18 -10.02 -10.28
C GLN A 256 28.67 -8.62 -10.64
N ALA A 257 28.52 -7.67 -9.73
CA ALA A 257 28.85 -6.29 -9.98
C ALA A 257 29.46 -5.61 -8.74
N ILE A 258 30.25 -4.60 -8.97
CA ILE A 258 30.83 -3.77 -7.90
C ILE A 258 29.97 -2.52 -7.75
N VAL A 259 29.66 -2.16 -6.51
CA VAL A 259 29.00 -0.91 -6.16
C VAL A 259 29.93 0.26 -6.42
N THR A 260 29.55 1.17 -7.28
CA THR A 260 30.36 2.35 -7.66
C THR A 260 29.89 3.63 -6.99
N ALA A 261 28.59 3.74 -6.71
CA ALA A 261 28.03 4.90 -6.04
C ALA A 261 26.81 4.48 -5.22
N THR A 262 26.57 5.15 -4.11
CA THR A 262 25.47 4.88 -3.19
C THR A 262 24.71 6.16 -2.84
N GLY A 263 23.44 6.02 -2.47
CA GLY A 263 22.60 7.11 -1.96
C GLY A 263 22.52 8.31 -2.89
N GLY A 264 22.84 9.47 -2.40
CA GLY A 264 22.76 10.72 -3.15
C GLY A 264 23.76 10.85 -4.32
N ASP A 265 24.83 10.02 -4.34
CA ASP A 265 25.82 10.02 -5.40
C ASP A 265 25.43 9.16 -6.60
N THR A 266 24.38 8.38 -6.48
CA THR A 266 23.85 7.58 -7.59
C THR A 266 23.25 8.48 -8.68
N TRP A 267 23.11 7.95 -9.88
CA TRP A 267 22.43 8.64 -10.97
C TRP A 267 21.02 9.09 -10.56
N PHE A 268 20.26 8.16 -9.98
CA PHE A 268 18.92 8.43 -9.47
C PHE A 268 18.93 9.49 -8.36
N GLY A 269 19.86 9.39 -7.40
CA GLY A 269 19.96 10.32 -6.29
C GLY A 269 20.34 11.75 -6.72
N GLN A 270 21.21 11.90 -7.72
CA GLN A 270 21.57 13.20 -8.27
C GLN A 270 20.43 13.86 -9.02
N LEU A 271 19.60 13.09 -9.71
CA LEU A 271 18.46 13.61 -10.47
C LEU A 271 17.22 13.81 -9.59
N ALA A 272 16.98 12.98 -8.59
CA ALA A 272 15.82 13.05 -7.74
C ALA A 272 15.68 14.41 -7.01
N GLY A 273 16.79 15.01 -6.65
CA GLY A 273 16.83 16.35 -6.03
C GLY A 273 16.59 17.51 -7.00
N ARG A 274 16.61 17.28 -8.30
CA ARG A 274 16.47 18.30 -9.36
C ARG A 274 15.11 18.26 -10.07
N VAL A 275 14.43 17.12 -9.96
CA VAL A 275 13.08 16.98 -10.45
C VAL A 275 12.17 17.70 -9.46
N SER A 276 11.54 18.78 -9.91
CA SER A 276 10.48 19.40 -9.13
C SER A 276 9.41 18.35 -8.85
N GLU A 277 8.97 18.24 -7.60
CA GLU A 277 7.82 17.42 -7.22
C GLU A 277 6.66 17.77 -8.15
N GLN A 278 6.47 16.97 -9.19
CA GLN A 278 5.21 16.98 -9.90
C GLN A 278 4.19 16.40 -8.93
N GLU A 279 3.17 17.20 -8.64
CA GLU A 279 2.04 16.75 -7.86
C GLU A 279 1.52 15.45 -8.50
N SER A 280 1.69 14.34 -7.81
CA SER A 280 1.08 13.08 -8.22
C SER A 280 -0.44 13.24 -8.22
N GLU A 281 -1.14 12.60 -9.15
CA GLU A 281 -2.60 12.59 -9.13
C GLU A 281 -3.10 12.06 -7.78
N PRO A 282 -4.09 12.74 -7.16
CA PRO A 282 -4.61 12.30 -5.87
C PRO A 282 -5.26 10.93 -6.00
N ASN A 283 -4.94 10.03 -5.07
CA ASN A 283 -5.54 8.69 -5.02
C ASN A 283 -7.01 8.74 -4.53
N ALA A 284 -7.70 7.61 -4.55
CA ALA A 284 -9.11 7.53 -4.13
C ALA A 284 -9.33 7.99 -2.68
N PHE A 285 -8.39 7.68 -1.81
CA PHE A 285 -8.40 8.09 -0.41
C PHE A 285 -8.35 9.62 -0.26
N GLN A 286 -7.41 10.27 -0.93
CA GLN A 286 -7.27 11.73 -0.90
C GLN A 286 -8.48 12.44 -1.53
N LYS A 287 -9.00 11.89 -2.64
CA LYS A 287 -10.24 12.40 -3.25
C LYS A 287 -11.42 12.32 -2.30
N GLY A 288 -11.55 11.21 -1.57
CA GLY A 288 -12.61 11.02 -0.58
C GLY A 288 -12.54 12.03 0.56
N ILE A 289 -11.37 12.18 1.17
CA ILE A 289 -11.12 13.17 2.22
C ILE A 289 -11.34 14.60 1.70
N GLY A 290 -10.85 14.90 0.50
CA GLY A 290 -11.04 16.19 -0.13
C GLY A 290 -12.51 16.55 -0.33
N ARG A 291 -13.34 15.59 -0.74
CA ARG A 291 -14.79 15.79 -0.89
C ARG A 291 -15.48 16.06 0.43
N VAL A 292 -15.14 15.32 1.47
CA VAL A 292 -15.67 15.52 2.83
C VAL A 292 -15.28 16.88 3.36
N SER A 293 -14.02 17.24 3.25
CA SER A 293 -13.53 18.56 3.69
C SER A 293 -14.21 19.71 2.94
N MET A 294 -14.41 19.54 1.63
CA MET A 294 -15.11 20.54 0.82
C MET A 294 -16.58 20.72 1.23
N LEU A 295 -17.26 19.62 1.57
CA LEU A 295 -18.63 19.71 2.08
C LEU A 295 -18.71 20.59 3.34
N LEU A 296 -17.81 20.33 4.29
CA LEU A 296 -17.74 21.08 5.55
C LEU A 296 -17.34 22.55 5.32
N ILE A 297 -16.42 22.82 4.42
CA ILE A 297 -15.99 24.19 4.09
C ILE A 297 -17.11 24.99 3.40
N ARG A 298 -17.83 24.37 2.46
CA ARG A 298 -18.98 25.02 1.82
C ARG A 298 -20.01 25.40 2.85
N PHE A 299 -20.29 24.52 3.79
CA PHE A 299 -21.20 24.79 4.88
C PHE A 299 -20.72 25.96 5.73
N MET A 300 -19.45 26.00 6.12
CA MET A 300 -18.83 27.10 6.84
C MET A 300 -18.95 28.43 6.08
N MET A 301 -18.65 28.46 4.79
CA MET A 301 -18.68 29.66 3.96
C MET A 301 -20.10 30.24 3.80
N VAL A 302 -21.12 29.41 3.85
CA VAL A 302 -22.52 29.86 3.80
C VAL A 302 -22.98 30.36 5.16
N MET A 303 -22.65 29.66 6.24
CA MET A 303 -23.23 29.93 7.56
C MET A 303 -22.52 31.05 8.31
N THR A 304 -21.21 31.20 8.17
CA THR A 304 -20.44 32.21 8.88
C THR A 304 -20.89 33.66 8.57
N PRO A 305 -21.09 34.08 7.31
CA PRO A 305 -21.65 35.41 7.01
C PRO A 305 -23.05 35.63 7.58
N ILE A 306 -23.88 34.60 7.59
CA ILE A 306 -25.23 34.66 8.14
C ILE A 306 -25.19 34.92 9.64
N VAL A 307 -24.33 34.22 10.37
CA VAL A 307 -24.11 34.44 11.81
C VAL A 307 -23.63 35.88 12.08
N LEU A 308 -22.67 36.35 11.30
CA LEU A 308 -22.15 37.69 11.41
C LEU A 308 -23.25 38.74 11.24
N LEU A 309 -24.02 38.66 10.17
CA LEU A 309 -25.09 39.62 9.86
C LEU A 309 -26.20 39.62 10.91
N ILE A 310 -26.64 38.44 11.35
CA ILE A 310 -27.70 38.33 12.36
C ILE A 310 -27.23 38.93 13.68
N ASN A 311 -26.03 38.57 14.17
CA ASN A 311 -25.52 39.09 15.43
C ASN A 311 -25.21 40.59 15.34
N GLY A 312 -24.61 41.06 14.26
CA GLY A 312 -24.32 42.47 14.06
C GLY A 312 -25.59 43.34 14.03
N TYR A 313 -26.63 42.90 13.33
CA TYR A 313 -27.87 43.58 13.24
C TYR A 313 -28.68 43.57 14.56
N THR A 314 -28.76 42.39 15.22
CA THR A 314 -29.58 42.22 16.42
C THR A 314 -28.92 42.77 17.68
N LYS A 315 -27.59 42.72 17.80
CA LYS A 315 -26.83 43.14 19.00
C LYS A 315 -26.27 44.57 18.86
N GLY A 316 -26.11 45.08 17.64
CA GLY A 316 -25.56 46.39 17.35
C GLY A 316 -24.04 46.53 17.50
N ASP A 317 -23.33 45.53 17.99
CA ASP A 317 -21.88 45.51 18.09
C ASP A 317 -21.28 44.60 17.01
N TRP A 318 -20.82 45.19 15.94
CA TRP A 318 -20.25 44.48 14.80
C TRP A 318 -18.88 43.83 15.10
N TRP A 319 -18.12 44.40 16.02
CA TRP A 319 -16.83 43.85 16.39
C TRP A 319 -16.96 42.54 17.15
N GLU A 320 -17.81 42.49 18.16
CA GLU A 320 -18.13 41.28 18.91
C GLU A 320 -18.78 40.23 18.01
N ALA A 321 -19.68 40.64 17.13
CA ALA A 321 -20.30 39.79 16.14
C ALA A 321 -19.26 39.19 15.18
N ALA A 322 -18.26 39.94 14.74
CA ALA A 322 -17.19 39.46 13.89
C ALA A 322 -16.30 38.41 14.60
N LEU A 323 -15.93 38.66 15.84
CA LEU A 323 -15.18 37.71 16.66
C LEU A 323 -15.97 36.42 16.87
N PHE A 324 -17.25 36.53 17.15
CA PHE A 324 -18.12 35.35 17.32
C PHE A 324 -18.25 34.53 16.03
N ALA A 325 -18.48 35.21 14.90
CA ALA A 325 -18.56 34.54 13.60
C ALA A 325 -17.25 33.85 13.23
N LEU A 326 -16.10 34.47 13.52
CA LEU A 326 -14.80 33.82 13.33
C LEU A 326 -14.65 32.58 14.22
N SER A 327 -15.10 32.61 15.44
CA SER A 327 -15.07 31.49 16.38
C SER A 327 -15.97 30.34 15.91
N VAL A 328 -17.12 30.64 15.35
CA VAL A 328 -18.01 29.67 14.72
C VAL A 328 -17.34 29.05 13.49
N ALA A 329 -16.70 29.85 12.65
CA ALA A 329 -15.97 29.37 11.48
C ALA A 329 -14.82 28.40 11.88
N VAL A 330 -14.09 28.74 12.94
CA VAL A 330 -13.06 27.86 13.49
C VAL A 330 -13.65 26.52 13.94
N GLY A 331 -14.76 26.53 14.66
CA GLY A 331 -15.43 25.32 15.13
C GLY A 331 -15.96 24.44 13.99
N LEU A 332 -16.27 25.01 12.85
CA LEU A 332 -16.70 24.30 11.64
C LEU A 332 -15.54 23.79 10.78
N THR A 333 -14.33 24.28 10.99
CA THR A 333 -13.16 23.82 10.23
C THR A 333 -12.77 22.43 10.68
N PRO A 334 -12.57 21.47 9.75
CA PRO A 334 -12.22 20.08 10.10
C PRO A 334 -10.72 19.95 10.43
N GLU A 335 -10.25 20.63 11.42
CA GLU A 335 -8.83 20.74 11.77
C GLU A 335 -8.23 19.45 12.35
N MET A 336 -9.04 18.68 13.08
CA MET A 336 -8.63 17.40 13.66
C MET A 336 -8.78 16.24 12.68
N LEU A 337 -9.41 16.44 11.55
CA LEU A 337 -9.65 15.39 10.56
C LEU A 337 -8.36 14.73 10.07
N PRO A 338 -7.31 15.47 9.63
CA PRO A 338 -6.06 14.82 9.21
C PRO A 338 -5.41 13.99 10.32
N MET A 339 -5.42 14.50 11.54
CA MET A 339 -4.82 13.82 12.69
C MET A 339 -5.56 12.53 13.03
N ILE A 340 -6.87 12.57 13.15
CA ILE A 340 -7.70 11.39 13.48
C ILE A 340 -7.62 10.35 12.37
N VAL A 341 -7.66 10.75 11.12
CA VAL A 341 -7.53 9.85 9.97
C VAL A 341 -6.18 9.17 9.99
N THR A 342 -5.09 9.92 10.12
CA THR A 342 -3.74 9.37 10.16
C THR A 342 -3.54 8.44 11.36
N SER A 343 -4.02 8.83 12.52
CA SER A 343 -3.95 8.03 13.74
C SER A 343 -4.76 6.73 13.61
N THR A 344 -5.94 6.78 13.04
CA THR A 344 -6.79 5.59 12.79
C THR A 344 -6.11 4.63 11.83
N LEU A 345 -5.57 5.14 10.74
CA LEU A 345 -4.84 4.33 9.76
C LEU A 345 -3.57 3.72 10.35
N ALA A 346 -2.80 4.49 11.11
CA ALA A 346 -1.59 4.00 11.75
C ALA A 346 -1.89 2.89 12.76
N ARG A 347 -2.93 3.05 13.56
CA ARG A 347 -3.37 2.00 14.49
C ARG A 347 -3.86 0.76 13.74
N GLY A 348 -4.63 0.95 12.68
CA GLY A 348 -5.06 -0.15 11.82
C GLY A 348 -3.88 -0.90 11.21
N ALA A 349 -2.85 -0.19 10.75
CA ALA A 349 -1.63 -0.78 10.22
C ALA A 349 -0.87 -1.61 11.28
N VAL A 350 -0.75 -1.11 12.51
CA VAL A 350 -0.14 -1.85 13.62
C VAL A 350 -0.93 -3.11 13.95
N LYS A 351 -2.24 -3.03 13.96
CA LYS A 351 -3.11 -4.17 14.22
C LYS A 351 -3.04 -5.22 13.11
N LEU A 352 -2.98 -4.79 11.85
CA LEU A 352 -2.74 -5.65 10.69
C LEU A 352 -1.38 -6.35 10.78
N SER A 353 -0.35 -5.68 11.25
CA SER A 353 0.98 -6.28 11.40
C SER A 353 0.99 -7.47 12.38
N LYS A 354 0.17 -7.41 13.41
CA LYS A 354 -0.02 -8.53 14.36
C LYS A 354 -0.74 -9.71 13.73
N GLN A 355 -1.52 -9.48 12.67
CA GLN A 355 -2.19 -10.49 11.86
C GLN A 355 -1.35 -10.90 10.63
N LYS A 356 -0.06 -10.58 10.62
CA LYS A 356 0.90 -10.92 9.54
C LYS A 356 0.62 -10.22 8.21
N VAL A 357 0.06 -9.03 8.26
CA VAL A 357 -0.18 -8.17 7.11
C VAL A 357 0.58 -6.86 7.32
N ILE A 358 1.53 -6.56 6.44
CA ILE A 358 2.33 -5.33 6.50
C ILE A 358 1.85 -4.36 5.43
N VAL A 359 1.44 -3.19 5.87
CA VAL A 359 0.97 -2.11 5.00
C VAL A 359 2.15 -1.17 4.71
N LYS A 360 2.49 -1.01 3.45
CA LYS A 360 3.58 -0.11 3.03
C LYS A 360 3.16 1.36 3.03
N HIS A 361 1.88 1.64 2.78
CA HIS A 361 1.29 2.98 2.81
C HIS A 361 -0.01 2.95 3.60
N LEU A 362 -0.23 3.92 4.46
CA LEU A 362 -1.44 3.93 5.31
C LEU A 362 -2.74 4.05 4.51
N ASP A 363 -2.72 4.73 3.37
CA ASP A 363 -3.89 4.87 2.50
C ASP A 363 -4.33 3.56 1.84
N ALA A 364 -3.43 2.58 1.71
CA ALA A 364 -3.75 1.26 1.18
C ALA A 364 -4.80 0.52 2.03
N ILE A 365 -4.91 0.84 3.32
CA ILE A 365 -5.89 0.23 4.22
C ILE A 365 -7.32 0.52 3.75
N GLN A 366 -7.59 1.72 3.29
CA GLN A 366 -8.92 2.09 2.79
C GLN A 366 -9.30 1.28 1.54
N ASN A 367 -8.40 1.16 0.58
CA ASN A 367 -8.60 0.33 -0.61
C ASN A 367 -8.72 -1.15 -0.24
N PHE A 368 -7.97 -1.60 0.75
CA PHE A 368 -8.04 -2.98 1.24
C PHE A 368 -9.42 -3.31 1.80
N GLY A 369 -10.01 -2.42 2.57
CA GLY A 369 -11.36 -2.55 3.09
C GLY A 369 -12.46 -2.37 2.03
N ALA A 370 -12.18 -1.61 0.97
CA ALA A 370 -13.12 -1.36 -0.13
C ALA A 370 -13.08 -2.42 -1.25
N MET A 371 -12.11 -3.32 -1.22
CA MET A 371 -11.89 -4.33 -2.26
C MET A 371 -13.12 -5.23 -2.44
N ASP A 372 -13.63 -5.32 -3.66
CA ASP A 372 -14.75 -6.18 -4.04
C ASP A 372 -14.36 -7.28 -5.03
N ILE A 373 -13.24 -7.14 -5.72
CA ILE A 373 -12.67 -8.16 -6.59
C ILE A 373 -11.22 -8.43 -6.18
N LEU A 374 -10.88 -9.68 -5.99
CA LEU A 374 -9.52 -10.15 -5.78
C LEU A 374 -9.08 -10.98 -6.98
N CYS A 375 -8.08 -10.52 -7.71
CA CYS A 375 -7.40 -11.29 -8.74
C CYS A 375 -6.15 -11.92 -8.12
N THR A 376 -5.97 -13.20 -8.28
CA THR A 376 -4.84 -13.93 -7.72
C THR A 376 -4.34 -14.99 -8.70
N ASP A 377 -3.06 -15.38 -8.55
CA ASP A 377 -2.52 -16.52 -9.25
C ASP A 377 -2.94 -17.83 -8.53
N LYS A 378 -2.84 -18.92 -9.25
CA LYS A 378 -3.13 -20.25 -8.74
C LYS A 378 -2.00 -20.81 -7.88
N THR A 379 -0.79 -20.80 -8.40
CA THR A 379 0.37 -21.47 -7.82
C THR A 379 0.85 -20.79 -6.55
N GLY A 380 0.97 -21.57 -5.48
CA GLY A 380 1.41 -21.09 -4.18
C GLY A 380 0.37 -20.29 -3.40
N THR A 381 -0.72 -19.87 -4.02
CA THR A 381 -1.85 -19.16 -3.36
C THR A 381 -3.00 -20.11 -3.09
N LEU A 382 -3.57 -20.71 -4.12
CA LEU A 382 -4.58 -21.76 -3.98
C LEU A 382 -3.96 -23.11 -3.65
N THR A 383 -2.75 -23.32 -4.08
CA THR A 383 -1.98 -24.55 -3.93
C THR A 383 -0.85 -24.40 -2.92
N GLN A 384 -0.33 -25.50 -2.43
CA GLN A 384 0.81 -25.50 -1.51
C GLN A 384 2.08 -24.96 -2.18
N ASP A 385 2.95 -24.34 -1.40
CA ASP A 385 4.27 -23.89 -1.89
C ASP A 385 5.21 -25.07 -2.20
N LYS A 386 4.84 -26.27 -1.82
CA LYS A 386 5.62 -27.48 -2.09
C LYS A 386 5.03 -28.19 -3.31
N ILE A 387 5.85 -28.27 -4.37
CA ILE A 387 5.52 -29.02 -5.58
C ILE A 387 6.23 -30.36 -5.50
N VAL A 388 5.55 -31.43 -5.91
CA VAL A 388 6.07 -32.79 -5.91
C VAL A 388 6.17 -33.28 -7.34
N LEU A 389 7.31 -33.89 -7.71
CA LEU A 389 7.45 -34.59 -8.98
C LEU A 389 6.66 -35.88 -8.94
N GLU A 390 5.59 -35.96 -9.70
CA GLU A 390 4.70 -37.14 -9.72
C GLU A 390 5.10 -38.12 -10.83
N ASN A 391 5.32 -37.62 -12.04
CA ASN A 391 5.65 -38.44 -13.20
C ASN A 391 6.85 -37.89 -13.96
N HIS A 392 7.65 -38.83 -14.50
CA HIS A 392 8.70 -38.55 -15.48
C HIS A 392 8.55 -39.59 -16.60
N THR A 393 8.12 -39.13 -17.76
CA THR A 393 7.70 -40.04 -18.84
C THR A 393 8.38 -39.70 -20.16
N ASP A 394 8.46 -40.69 -21.03
CA ASP A 394 8.75 -40.48 -22.45
C ASP A 394 7.53 -39.91 -23.18
N ILE A 395 7.63 -39.68 -24.48
CA ILE A 395 6.52 -39.09 -25.26
C ILE A 395 5.29 -40.00 -25.35
N SER A 396 5.45 -41.30 -25.12
CA SER A 396 4.33 -42.27 -25.13
C SER A 396 3.60 -42.35 -23.79
N GLY A 397 4.11 -41.72 -22.75
CA GLY A 397 3.57 -41.73 -21.41
C GLY A 397 4.12 -42.84 -20.50
N LYS A 398 5.12 -43.56 -20.93
CA LYS A 398 5.80 -44.57 -20.11
C LYS A 398 6.87 -43.94 -19.24
N THR A 399 7.03 -44.43 -18.02
CA THR A 399 8.10 -43.99 -17.11
C THR A 399 9.46 -44.07 -17.73
N SER A 400 10.24 -43.00 -17.70
CA SER A 400 11.57 -42.90 -18.29
C SER A 400 12.59 -42.30 -17.32
N GLU A 401 13.56 -43.08 -16.89
CA GLU A 401 14.67 -42.60 -16.07
C GLU A 401 15.60 -41.64 -16.83
N ARG A 402 15.70 -41.78 -18.12
CA ARG A 402 16.48 -40.88 -18.98
C ARG A 402 15.97 -39.46 -18.94
N VAL A 403 14.67 -39.28 -18.99
CA VAL A 403 14.01 -37.95 -18.89
C VAL A 403 14.24 -37.33 -17.51
N LEU A 404 14.12 -38.13 -16.46
CA LEU A 404 14.39 -37.70 -15.10
C LEU A 404 15.84 -37.26 -14.91
N HIS A 405 16.79 -38.02 -15.41
CA HIS A 405 18.22 -37.69 -15.32
C HIS A 405 18.57 -36.40 -16.10
N SER A 406 18.00 -36.23 -17.28
CA SER A 406 18.17 -35.02 -18.08
C SER A 406 17.59 -33.80 -17.37
N ALA A 407 16.41 -33.92 -16.79
CA ALA A 407 15.79 -32.86 -16.02
C ALA A 407 16.62 -32.51 -14.76
N TRP A 408 17.14 -33.52 -14.07
CA TRP A 408 17.99 -33.33 -12.90
C TRP A 408 19.27 -32.56 -13.24
N LEU A 409 19.95 -32.93 -14.33
CA LEU A 409 21.15 -32.23 -14.81
C LEU A 409 20.85 -30.77 -15.13
N ASN A 410 19.72 -30.49 -15.76
CA ASN A 410 19.28 -29.14 -16.05
C ASN A 410 19.04 -28.34 -14.76
N SER A 411 18.33 -28.90 -13.80
CA SER A 411 18.03 -28.22 -12.54
C SER A 411 19.25 -28.08 -11.63
N HIS A 412 20.11 -29.09 -11.60
CA HIS A 412 21.29 -29.09 -10.73
C HIS A 412 22.35 -28.05 -11.14
N TYR A 413 22.61 -27.94 -12.44
CA TYR A 413 23.64 -27.02 -12.96
C TYR A 413 23.16 -25.62 -13.23
N GLN A 414 21.89 -25.30 -12.98
CA GLN A 414 21.35 -23.98 -13.02
C GLN A 414 21.93 -23.11 -11.92
N THR A 415 22.44 -21.92 -12.26
CA THR A 415 22.87 -20.93 -11.26
C THR A 415 21.71 -20.03 -10.83
N GLY A 416 21.81 -19.47 -9.62
CA GLY A 416 20.80 -18.62 -9.02
C GLY A 416 19.84 -19.38 -8.12
N LEU A 417 18.77 -18.69 -7.71
CA LEU A 417 17.72 -19.29 -6.89
C LEU A 417 16.94 -20.32 -7.70
N LYS A 418 16.88 -21.53 -7.18
CA LYS A 418 16.10 -22.60 -7.79
C LYS A 418 14.63 -22.41 -7.46
N ASN A 419 13.77 -22.49 -8.47
CA ASN A 419 12.34 -22.43 -8.28
C ASN A 419 11.79 -23.74 -7.69
N LEU A 420 10.52 -23.77 -7.32
CA LEU A 420 9.89 -24.93 -6.71
C LEU A 420 9.92 -26.18 -7.63
N LEU A 421 9.83 -25.98 -8.94
CA LEU A 421 9.91 -27.08 -9.91
C LEU A 421 11.30 -27.72 -9.93
N ASP A 422 12.35 -26.91 -9.90
CA ASP A 422 13.71 -27.37 -9.85
C ASP A 422 14.01 -28.14 -8.56
N VAL A 423 13.54 -27.64 -7.43
CA VAL A 423 13.66 -28.33 -6.14
C VAL A 423 12.96 -29.70 -6.19
N ALA A 424 11.75 -29.75 -6.76
CA ALA A 424 11.00 -30.99 -6.90
C ALA A 424 11.74 -32.03 -7.78
N VAL A 425 12.37 -31.58 -8.87
CA VAL A 425 13.19 -32.44 -9.73
C VAL A 425 14.42 -32.99 -8.98
N LEU A 426 15.10 -32.14 -8.23
CA LEU A 426 16.27 -32.54 -7.44
C LEU A 426 15.91 -33.53 -6.34
N GLU A 427 14.79 -33.36 -5.68
CA GLU A 427 14.28 -34.30 -4.66
C GLU A 427 13.75 -35.62 -5.27
N GLY A 428 13.39 -35.62 -6.53
CA GLY A 428 12.86 -36.79 -7.25
C GLY A 428 13.92 -37.83 -7.60
N VAL A 429 15.19 -37.51 -7.44
CA VAL A 429 16.33 -38.46 -7.69
C VAL A 429 16.93 -38.81 -6.34
N ASP A 430 17.22 -40.12 -6.16
CA ASP A 430 17.87 -40.58 -4.94
C ASP A 430 19.32 -40.08 -4.83
N GLU A 431 19.84 -40.08 -3.62
CA GLU A 431 21.15 -39.50 -3.33
C GLU A 431 22.30 -40.22 -4.06
N GLU A 432 22.19 -41.53 -4.23
CA GLU A 432 23.20 -42.33 -4.93
C GLU A 432 23.23 -42.02 -6.43
N SER A 433 22.05 -41.96 -7.07
CA SER A 433 21.93 -41.55 -8.47
C SER A 433 22.37 -40.11 -8.71
N ALA A 434 22.07 -39.21 -7.79
CA ALA A 434 22.54 -37.83 -7.85
C ALA A 434 24.07 -37.70 -7.79
N ARG A 435 24.71 -38.40 -6.91
CA ARG A 435 26.17 -38.47 -6.84
C ARG A 435 26.79 -39.04 -8.12
N THR A 436 26.21 -40.08 -8.67
CA THR A 436 26.64 -40.69 -9.92
C THR A 436 26.56 -39.74 -11.09
N LEU A 437 25.43 -39.01 -11.20
CA LEU A 437 25.23 -38.03 -12.26
C LEU A 437 26.19 -36.83 -12.13
N SER A 438 26.36 -36.28 -10.93
CA SER A 438 27.27 -35.17 -10.70
C SER A 438 28.74 -35.52 -10.91
N GLY A 439 29.14 -36.76 -10.67
CA GLY A 439 30.49 -37.25 -10.94
C GLY A 439 30.76 -37.57 -12.40
N ARG A 440 29.70 -37.91 -13.16
CA ARG A 440 29.82 -38.29 -14.58
C ARG A 440 29.76 -37.10 -15.52
N TRP A 441 28.92 -36.11 -15.20
CA TRP A 441 28.68 -34.94 -16.04
C TRP A 441 29.29 -33.70 -15.44
N GLN A 442 29.82 -32.82 -16.31
CA GLN A 442 30.38 -31.52 -15.92
C GLN A 442 29.64 -30.41 -16.63
N LYS A 443 29.40 -29.31 -15.93
CA LYS A 443 28.82 -28.10 -16.50
C LYS A 443 29.81 -27.46 -17.47
N VAL A 444 29.32 -27.12 -18.66
CA VAL A 444 30.05 -26.34 -19.67
C VAL A 444 29.53 -24.91 -19.71
N ASP A 445 28.23 -24.74 -19.82
CA ASP A 445 27.57 -23.42 -19.86
C ASP A 445 26.09 -23.57 -19.49
N GLU A 446 25.39 -22.43 -19.45
CA GLU A 446 23.95 -22.40 -19.28
C GLU A 446 23.33 -21.23 -20.08
N ILE A 447 22.09 -21.38 -20.48
CA ILE A 447 21.26 -20.32 -21.01
C ILE A 447 20.15 -20.06 -20.00
N PRO A 448 20.21 -18.98 -19.21
CA PRO A 448 19.27 -18.73 -18.11
C PRO A 448 17.82 -18.62 -18.58
N PHE A 449 16.89 -18.89 -17.65
CA PHE A 449 15.47 -18.75 -17.91
C PHE A 449 15.10 -17.27 -18.14
N ASP A 450 14.21 -17.02 -19.11
CA ASP A 450 13.49 -15.76 -19.22
C ASP A 450 11.99 -16.01 -19.44
N PHE A 451 11.19 -15.03 -19.05
CA PHE A 451 9.73 -15.15 -19.09
C PHE A 451 9.13 -15.04 -20.51
N GLU A 452 9.82 -14.45 -21.43
CA GLU A 452 9.40 -14.38 -22.82
C GLU A 452 9.60 -15.71 -23.53
N ARG A 453 10.78 -16.28 -23.35
CA ARG A 453 11.17 -17.55 -23.95
C ARG A 453 10.57 -18.77 -23.23
N ARG A 454 10.29 -18.68 -21.94
CA ARG A 454 9.71 -19.71 -21.04
C ARG A 454 10.43 -21.05 -21.06
N ARG A 455 11.73 -21.03 -21.26
CA ARG A 455 12.60 -22.21 -21.22
C ARG A 455 13.97 -21.83 -20.72
N MET A 456 14.70 -22.83 -20.29
CA MET A 456 16.10 -22.68 -19.93
C MET A 456 16.91 -23.88 -20.38
N SER A 457 18.18 -23.68 -20.62
CA SER A 457 19.08 -24.72 -21.06
C SER A 457 20.34 -24.75 -20.24
N VAL A 458 20.89 -25.96 -20.09
CA VAL A 458 22.24 -26.22 -19.56
C VAL A 458 23.02 -26.97 -20.59
N VAL A 459 24.30 -26.67 -20.72
CA VAL A 459 25.22 -27.44 -21.55
C VAL A 459 26.15 -28.22 -20.63
N VAL A 460 26.14 -29.51 -20.77
CA VAL A 460 26.94 -30.44 -19.95
C VAL A 460 27.83 -31.35 -20.83
N SER A 461 28.89 -31.86 -20.26
CA SER A 461 29.83 -32.70 -20.97
C SER A 461 30.14 -33.95 -20.13
N GLU A 462 30.02 -35.13 -20.76
CA GLU A 462 30.50 -36.40 -20.21
C GLU A 462 31.89 -36.72 -20.74
N GLN A 463 32.13 -36.41 -22.03
CA GLN A 463 33.39 -36.59 -22.73
C GLN A 463 33.84 -35.26 -23.29
N THR A 464 35.15 -35.05 -23.39
CA THR A 464 35.74 -33.79 -23.82
C THR A 464 35.38 -33.34 -25.24
N ASP A 465 34.96 -34.27 -26.10
CA ASP A 465 34.72 -33.98 -27.52
C ASP A 465 33.25 -33.69 -27.85
N VAL A 466 32.34 -33.94 -26.93
CA VAL A 466 30.89 -33.81 -27.15
C VAL A 466 30.23 -33.06 -26.02
N HIS A 467 29.47 -32.02 -26.36
CA HIS A 467 28.62 -31.31 -25.44
C HIS A 467 27.15 -31.68 -25.67
N GLN A 468 26.40 -31.80 -24.59
CA GLN A 468 24.94 -32.00 -24.64
C GLN A 468 24.24 -30.77 -24.09
N LEU A 469 23.37 -30.18 -24.93
CA LEU A 469 22.47 -29.13 -24.49
C LEU A 469 21.16 -29.77 -24.05
N ILE A 470 20.76 -29.52 -22.81
CA ILE A 470 19.51 -30.00 -22.22
C ILE A 470 18.61 -28.78 -21.95
N CYS A 471 17.48 -28.73 -22.63
CA CYS A 471 16.50 -27.64 -22.51
C CYS A 471 15.23 -28.14 -21.83
N LYS A 472 14.73 -27.37 -20.91
CA LYS A 472 13.52 -27.63 -20.14
C LYS A 472 12.61 -26.42 -20.17
N GLY A 473 11.32 -26.58 -20.36
CA GLY A 473 10.38 -25.47 -20.37
C GLY A 473 8.95 -25.86 -20.71
N ALA A 474 8.14 -24.84 -20.96
CA ALA A 474 6.75 -25.01 -21.34
C ALA A 474 6.63 -25.83 -22.63
N LEU A 475 5.64 -26.71 -22.69
CA LEU A 475 5.50 -27.65 -23.83
C LEU A 475 5.51 -26.94 -25.18
N GLN A 476 4.73 -25.89 -25.36
CA GLN A 476 4.62 -25.23 -26.66
C GLN A 476 5.93 -24.58 -27.08
N GLU A 477 6.64 -23.93 -26.17
CA GLU A 477 7.92 -23.29 -26.42
C GLU A 477 9.02 -24.31 -26.74
N ILE A 478 9.01 -25.48 -26.11
CA ILE A 478 9.93 -26.57 -26.43
C ILE A 478 9.60 -27.16 -27.81
N LEU A 479 8.32 -27.35 -28.12
CA LEU A 479 7.89 -27.84 -29.44
C LEU A 479 8.31 -26.89 -30.57
N ASN A 480 8.27 -25.58 -30.33
CA ASN A 480 8.66 -24.58 -31.33
C ASN A 480 10.13 -24.63 -31.72
N VAL A 481 10.99 -25.12 -30.84
CA VAL A 481 12.45 -25.26 -31.09
C VAL A 481 12.88 -26.71 -31.31
N SER A 482 11.96 -27.67 -31.30
CA SER A 482 12.22 -29.08 -31.52
C SER A 482 11.83 -29.48 -32.94
N THR A 483 12.68 -30.24 -33.59
CA THR A 483 12.47 -30.78 -34.95
C THR A 483 12.34 -32.29 -34.98
N GLN A 484 12.73 -32.95 -33.94
CA GLN A 484 12.72 -34.39 -33.78
C GLN A 484 12.18 -34.81 -32.44
N VAL A 485 11.77 -36.05 -32.30
CA VAL A 485 11.32 -36.66 -31.06
C VAL A 485 11.97 -38.05 -30.88
N ARG A 486 12.16 -38.42 -29.63
CA ARG A 486 12.61 -39.77 -29.31
C ARG A 486 11.37 -40.63 -29.01
N TYR A 487 11.07 -41.55 -29.92
CA TYR A 487 9.92 -42.43 -29.83
C TYR A 487 10.37 -43.89 -29.81
N ASN A 488 10.07 -44.65 -28.75
CA ASN A 488 10.50 -46.05 -28.54
C ASN A 488 12.02 -46.29 -28.74
N GLY A 489 12.84 -45.30 -28.30
CA GLY A 489 14.28 -45.35 -28.41
C GLY A 489 14.86 -44.85 -29.73
N ASP A 490 14.06 -44.65 -30.76
CA ASP A 490 14.47 -44.14 -32.06
C ASP A 490 14.16 -42.64 -32.21
N ILE A 491 15.02 -41.92 -32.90
CA ILE A 491 14.82 -40.50 -33.20
C ILE A 491 14.03 -40.41 -34.50
N VAL A 492 12.84 -39.84 -34.43
CA VAL A 492 11.95 -39.68 -35.59
C VAL A 492 11.59 -38.19 -35.77
N PRO A 493 11.26 -37.76 -37.01
CA PRO A 493 10.83 -36.39 -37.22
C PRO A 493 9.57 -36.03 -36.43
N LEU A 494 9.47 -34.77 -35.99
CA LEU A 494 8.29 -34.22 -35.35
C LEU A 494 7.25 -33.83 -36.40
N ASP A 495 6.36 -34.76 -36.74
CA ASP A 495 5.26 -34.57 -37.69
C ASP A 495 3.91 -34.36 -37.00
N ASP A 496 2.84 -34.10 -37.75
CA ASP A 496 1.51 -33.89 -37.21
C ASP A 496 0.96 -35.07 -36.42
N THR A 497 1.34 -36.31 -36.77
CA THR A 497 0.96 -37.50 -36.05
C THR A 497 1.59 -37.56 -34.67
N MET A 498 2.88 -37.23 -34.57
CA MET A 498 3.60 -37.13 -33.31
C MET A 498 3.10 -35.98 -32.45
N LEU A 499 2.79 -34.81 -33.02
CA LEU A 499 2.19 -33.71 -32.29
C LEU A 499 0.84 -34.09 -31.69
N ARG A 500 0.01 -34.82 -32.40
CA ARG A 500 -1.27 -35.30 -31.86
C ARG A 500 -1.08 -36.27 -30.69
N ARG A 501 -0.12 -37.19 -30.80
CA ARG A 501 0.26 -38.10 -29.70
C ARG A 501 0.73 -37.34 -28.47
N ILE A 502 1.64 -36.37 -28.67
CA ILE A 502 2.18 -35.53 -27.62
C ILE A 502 1.06 -34.77 -26.89
N ARG A 503 0.16 -34.16 -27.65
CA ARG A 503 -0.99 -33.45 -27.07
C ARG A 503 -1.94 -34.36 -26.32
N ARG A 504 -2.19 -35.55 -26.83
CA ARG A 504 -3.04 -36.55 -26.14
C ARG A 504 -2.45 -36.95 -24.79
N VAL A 505 -1.19 -37.25 -24.72
CA VAL A 505 -0.52 -37.64 -23.46
C VAL A 505 -0.46 -36.48 -22.49
N THR A 506 -0.08 -35.29 -22.95
CA THR A 506 0.05 -34.13 -22.09
C THR A 506 -1.32 -33.62 -21.59
N ASP A 507 -2.35 -33.67 -22.42
CA ASP A 507 -3.71 -33.32 -22.00
C ASP A 507 -4.26 -34.32 -20.98
N ASN A 508 -3.94 -35.59 -21.11
CA ASN A 508 -4.31 -36.60 -20.12
C ASN A 508 -3.66 -36.34 -18.76
N LEU A 509 -2.36 -35.98 -18.76
CA LEU A 509 -1.64 -35.61 -17.55
C LEU A 509 -2.25 -34.32 -16.93
N ASN A 510 -2.55 -33.34 -17.74
CA ASN A 510 -3.18 -32.09 -17.28
C ASN A 510 -4.59 -32.32 -16.68
N ARG A 511 -5.38 -33.23 -17.26
CA ARG A 511 -6.70 -33.60 -16.71
C ARG A 511 -6.61 -34.28 -15.34
N GLN A 512 -5.49 -34.92 -15.05
CA GLN A 512 -5.21 -35.48 -13.72
C GLN A 512 -4.78 -34.40 -12.72
N GLY A 513 -4.70 -33.13 -13.13
CA GLY A 513 -4.27 -32.01 -12.31
C GLY A 513 -2.76 -31.85 -12.24
N LEU A 514 -2.00 -32.51 -13.11
CA LEU A 514 -0.56 -32.42 -13.15
C LEU A 514 -0.09 -31.31 -14.08
N ARG A 515 0.91 -30.55 -13.64
CA ARG A 515 1.59 -29.55 -14.45
C ARG A 515 2.71 -30.19 -15.24
N VAL A 516 2.69 -30.04 -16.55
CA VAL A 516 3.63 -30.68 -17.47
C VAL A 516 4.72 -29.73 -17.91
N VAL A 517 5.98 -30.18 -17.82
CA VAL A 517 7.16 -29.50 -18.35
C VAL A 517 7.85 -30.42 -19.34
N ALA A 518 8.15 -29.92 -20.52
CA ALA A 518 8.84 -30.73 -21.54
C ALA A 518 10.35 -30.64 -21.37
N VAL A 519 11.02 -31.76 -21.70
CA VAL A 519 12.47 -31.89 -21.68
C VAL A 519 12.94 -32.28 -23.08
N ALA A 520 13.86 -31.50 -23.63
CA ALA A 520 14.48 -31.76 -24.93
C ALA A 520 16.01 -31.67 -24.83
N SER A 521 16.69 -32.29 -25.72
CA SER A 521 18.16 -32.28 -25.74
C SER A 521 18.70 -32.34 -27.15
N LYS A 522 19.97 -32.00 -27.30
CA LYS A 522 20.76 -32.29 -28.51
C LYS A 522 22.24 -32.46 -28.19
N PHE A 523 22.93 -33.22 -29.00
CA PHE A 523 24.37 -33.33 -28.93
C PHE A 523 25.04 -32.33 -29.87
N LEU A 524 26.10 -31.70 -29.41
CA LEU A 524 26.86 -30.70 -30.13
C LEU A 524 28.34 -31.06 -30.09
N PRO A 525 29.11 -30.78 -31.15
CA PRO A 525 30.58 -30.85 -31.05
C PRO A 525 31.08 -29.90 -29.97
N ALA A 526 32.09 -30.27 -29.23
CA ALA A 526 32.72 -29.38 -28.26
C ALA A 526 33.24 -28.11 -28.94
N ARG A 527 32.97 -26.96 -28.36
CA ARG A 527 33.47 -25.66 -28.82
C ARG A 527 33.96 -24.82 -27.67
N GLU A 528 34.90 -23.94 -27.94
CA GLU A 528 35.28 -22.89 -27.04
C GLU A 528 34.37 -21.65 -27.26
N GLY A 529 33.95 -21.02 -26.20
CA GLY A 529 33.06 -19.87 -26.24
C GLY A 529 31.65 -20.14 -25.67
N ASP A 530 30.92 -19.07 -25.49
CA ASP A 530 29.61 -19.11 -24.83
C ASP A 530 28.53 -19.66 -25.76
N TYR A 531 27.59 -20.40 -25.17
CA TYR A 531 26.35 -20.80 -25.83
C TYR A 531 25.30 -19.70 -25.65
N GLN A 532 24.52 -19.45 -26.70
CA GLN A 532 23.52 -18.39 -26.73
C GLN A 532 22.12 -18.93 -27.05
N ARG A 533 21.13 -18.08 -26.98
CA ARG A 533 19.72 -18.42 -27.28
C ARG A 533 19.54 -19.08 -28.65
N ILE A 534 20.33 -18.70 -29.64
CA ILE A 534 20.27 -19.27 -30.98
C ILE A 534 20.64 -20.75 -31.00
N ASP A 535 21.42 -21.22 -30.03
CA ASP A 535 21.80 -22.65 -29.91
C ASP A 535 20.63 -23.51 -29.45
N GLU A 536 19.56 -22.92 -28.89
CA GLU A 536 18.31 -23.60 -28.58
C GLU A 536 17.45 -23.79 -29.83
N SER A 537 17.88 -24.62 -30.71
CA SER A 537 17.21 -24.93 -31.98
C SER A 537 17.48 -26.37 -32.41
N ASP A 538 16.62 -26.94 -33.23
CA ASP A 538 16.71 -28.30 -33.72
C ASP A 538 16.86 -29.35 -32.60
N LEU A 539 16.09 -29.17 -31.52
CA LEU A 539 16.13 -30.06 -30.38
C LEU A 539 15.36 -31.36 -30.63
N ILE A 540 15.75 -32.40 -29.89
CA ILE A 540 15.07 -33.68 -29.83
C ILE A 540 14.22 -33.70 -28.55
N LEU A 541 12.91 -33.77 -28.67
CA LEU A 541 12.03 -33.91 -27.53
C LEU A 541 12.21 -35.30 -26.89
N GLU A 542 12.62 -35.31 -25.62
CA GLU A 542 12.90 -36.55 -24.87
C GLU A 542 11.65 -37.05 -24.11
N GLY A 543 10.87 -36.17 -23.59
CA GLY A 543 9.70 -36.53 -22.83
C GLY A 543 9.20 -35.41 -21.91
N TYR A 544 8.47 -35.78 -20.87
CA TYR A 544 7.85 -34.88 -19.97
C TYR A 544 8.12 -35.21 -18.51
N ILE A 545 8.18 -34.19 -17.70
CA ILE A 545 8.07 -34.28 -16.24
C ILE A 545 6.75 -33.64 -15.82
N ALA A 546 6.04 -34.28 -14.89
CA ALA A 546 4.75 -33.82 -14.42
C ALA A 546 4.77 -33.64 -12.91
N PHE A 547 4.24 -32.52 -12.48
CA PHE A 547 4.26 -32.08 -11.09
C PHE A 547 2.86 -32.04 -10.51
N LEU A 548 2.73 -32.51 -9.29
CA LEU A 548 1.53 -32.32 -8.50
C LEU A 548 1.65 -31.03 -7.68
N ASP A 549 0.66 -30.18 -7.82
CA ASP A 549 0.53 -28.92 -7.10
C ASP A 549 -0.74 -29.01 -6.23
N PRO A 550 -0.63 -29.64 -5.03
CA PRO A 550 -1.81 -29.92 -4.23
C PRO A 550 -2.42 -28.65 -3.64
N PRO A 551 -3.76 -28.54 -3.59
CA PRO A 551 -4.40 -27.40 -2.94
C PRO A 551 -4.04 -27.33 -1.46
N LYS A 552 -3.99 -26.12 -0.91
CA LYS A 552 -3.85 -25.88 0.52
C LYS A 552 -5.15 -26.28 1.22
N GLU A 553 -5.05 -26.87 2.40
CA GLU A 553 -6.21 -27.18 3.23
C GLU A 553 -7.01 -25.94 3.63
N THR A 554 -6.35 -24.81 3.79
CA THR A 554 -6.96 -23.53 4.17
C THR A 554 -7.61 -22.79 3.02
N THR A 555 -7.38 -23.18 1.76
CA THR A 555 -7.87 -22.44 0.59
C THR A 555 -9.39 -22.49 0.45
N ALA A 556 -10.00 -23.65 0.54
CA ALA A 556 -11.45 -23.78 0.43
C ALA A 556 -12.22 -22.98 1.51
N PRO A 557 -11.86 -23.06 2.81
CA PRO A 557 -12.44 -22.21 3.83
C PRO A 557 -12.21 -20.71 3.58
N ALA A 558 -11.03 -20.34 3.11
CA ALA A 558 -10.68 -18.95 2.83
C ALA A 558 -11.50 -18.37 1.67
N LEU A 559 -11.66 -19.11 0.58
CA LEU A 559 -12.50 -18.71 -0.55
C LEU A 559 -13.96 -18.55 -0.14
N LYS A 560 -14.46 -19.43 0.71
CA LYS A 560 -15.82 -19.34 1.25
C LYS A 560 -15.97 -18.08 2.14
N ALA A 561 -14.99 -17.78 2.98
CA ALA A 561 -14.99 -16.58 3.82
C ALA A 561 -14.93 -15.30 2.96
N LEU A 562 -14.11 -15.26 1.93
CA LEU A 562 -14.02 -14.13 1.00
C LEU A 562 -15.36 -13.89 0.28
N LYS A 563 -15.99 -14.95 -0.19
CA LYS A 563 -17.33 -14.86 -0.83
C LYS A 563 -18.38 -14.34 0.15
N ALA A 564 -18.37 -14.82 1.38
CA ALA A 564 -19.28 -14.36 2.45
C ALA A 564 -19.04 -12.87 2.78
N SER A 565 -17.82 -12.39 2.62
CA SER A 565 -17.43 -10.99 2.83
C SER A 565 -17.69 -10.09 1.62
N GLY A 566 -18.32 -10.60 0.57
CA GLY A 566 -18.66 -9.83 -0.63
C GLY A 566 -17.50 -9.62 -1.60
N ILE A 567 -16.46 -10.43 -1.53
CA ILE A 567 -15.30 -10.37 -2.41
C ILE A 567 -15.42 -11.47 -3.47
N THR A 568 -15.41 -11.08 -4.74
CA THR A 568 -15.35 -12.00 -5.87
C THR A 568 -13.90 -12.34 -6.17
N VAL A 569 -13.55 -13.61 -6.13
CA VAL A 569 -12.21 -14.10 -6.45
C VAL A 569 -12.15 -14.48 -7.92
N LYS A 570 -11.12 -13.97 -8.60
CA LYS A 570 -10.80 -14.32 -9.99
C LYS A 570 -9.39 -14.88 -10.06
N ILE A 571 -9.21 -15.96 -10.79
CA ILE A 571 -7.91 -16.62 -10.95
C ILE A 571 -7.32 -16.22 -12.28
N LEU A 572 -6.15 -15.61 -12.25
CA LEU A 572 -5.38 -15.18 -13.41
C LEU A 572 -4.06 -15.95 -13.42
N THR A 573 -3.94 -16.94 -14.25
CA THR A 573 -2.77 -17.84 -14.27
C THR A 573 -2.17 -17.99 -15.66
N GLY A 574 -0.87 -18.24 -15.71
CA GLY A 574 -0.18 -18.62 -16.94
C GLY A 574 -0.29 -20.12 -17.25
N ASP A 575 -0.83 -20.92 -16.34
CA ASP A 575 -1.00 -22.38 -16.52
C ASP A 575 -2.09 -22.71 -17.55
N SER A 576 -2.11 -23.99 -17.97
CA SER A 576 -3.14 -24.45 -18.89
C SER A 576 -4.52 -24.44 -18.24
N GLU A 577 -5.56 -24.28 -19.07
CA GLU A 577 -6.95 -24.27 -18.64
C GLU A 577 -7.37 -25.56 -17.93
N LEU A 578 -6.83 -26.70 -18.33
CA LEU A 578 -7.19 -27.99 -17.74
C LEU A 578 -6.68 -28.14 -16.30
N VAL A 579 -5.43 -27.77 -16.06
CA VAL A 579 -4.81 -27.80 -14.72
C VAL A 579 -5.48 -26.81 -13.79
N ALA A 580 -5.68 -25.58 -14.27
CA ALA A 580 -6.29 -24.53 -13.49
C ALA A 580 -7.75 -24.83 -13.11
N ALA A 581 -8.53 -25.36 -14.06
CA ALA A 581 -9.91 -25.77 -13.81
C ALA A 581 -10.01 -26.91 -12.78
N LYS A 582 -9.09 -27.87 -12.82
CA LYS A 582 -9.04 -28.97 -11.84
C LYS A 582 -8.79 -28.45 -10.42
N VAL A 583 -7.83 -27.56 -10.26
CA VAL A 583 -7.54 -26.95 -8.95
C VAL A 583 -8.72 -26.13 -8.45
N CYS A 584 -9.34 -25.32 -9.30
CA CYS A 584 -10.54 -24.55 -8.93
C CYS A 584 -11.68 -25.45 -8.46
N HIS A 585 -11.92 -26.55 -9.15
CA HIS A 585 -12.92 -27.53 -8.73
C HIS A 585 -12.62 -28.14 -7.36
N GLU A 586 -11.37 -28.53 -7.11
CA GLU A 586 -10.93 -29.12 -5.83
C GLU A 586 -11.10 -28.16 -4.65
N VAL A 587 -10.90 -26.87 -4.84
CA VAL A 587 -11.05 -25.84 -3.78
C VAL A 587 -12.47 -25.28 -3.66
N GLY A 588 -13.41 -25.79 -4.47
CA GLY A 588 -14.80 -25.37 -4.42
C GLY A 588 -15.10 -24.06 -5.15
N LEU A 589 -14.22 -23.59 -6.02
CA LEU A 589 -14.43 -22.42 -6.86
C LEU A 589 -15.00 -22.84 -8.20
N ASP A 590 -16.19 -22.33 -8.54
CA ASP A 590 -16.81 -22.58 -9.84
C ASP A 590 -16.05 -21.78 -10.92
N ALA A 591 -15.30 -22.50 -11.75
CA ALA A 591 -14.54 -21.89 -12.84
C ALA A 591 -15.42 -21.41 -14.00
N GLY A 592 -16.61 -21.99 -14.18
CA GLY A 592 -17.49 -21.66 -15.31
C GLY A 592 -16.79 -21.81 -16.65
N ASP A 593 -17.05 -20.90 -17.56
CA ASP A 593 -16.36 -20.81 -18.84
C ASP A 593 -14.98 -20.20 -18.67
N VAL A 594 -13.95 -20.95 -19.05
CA VAL A 594 -12.56 -20.52 -18.95
C VAL A 594 -12.19 -19.65 -20.15
N VAL A 595 -11.55 -18.52 -19.90
CA VAL A 595 -11.00 -17.64 -20.95
C VAL A 595 -9.50 -17.83 -21.02
N VAL A 596 -8.97 -18.05 -22.23
CA VAL A 596 -7.53 -18.19 -22.45
C VAL A 596 -6.93 -16.91 -23.02
N GLY A 597 -5.61 -16.72 -22.84
CA GLY A 597 -4.91 -15.51 -23.26
C GLY A 597 -5.01 -15.21 -24.75
N SER A 598 -5.03 -16.24 -25.61
CA SER A 598 -5.20 -16.08 -27.06
C SER A 598 -6.53 -15.46 -27.44
N ASP A 599 -7.60 -15.76 -26.73
CA ASP A 599 -8.92 -15.15 -26.95
C ASP A 599 -8.95 -13.67 -26.57
N ILE A 600 -8.19 -13.29 -25.53
CA ILE A 600 -8.12 -11.92 -25.03
C ILE A 600 -7.49 -10.97 -26.07
N GLU A 601 -6.50 -11.43 -26.82
CA GLU A 601 -5.79 -10.63 -27.82
C GLU A 601 -6.69 -10.12 -28.94
N HIS A 602 -7.75 -10.84 -29.25
CA HIS A 602 -8.68 -10.51 -30.32
C HIS A 602 -9.91 -9.70 -29.88
N LEU A 603 -10.04 -9.45 -28.56
CA LEU A 603 -11.18 -8.72 -28.02
C LEU A 603 -10.87 -7.21 -27.90
N SER A 604 -11.87 -6.38 -28.18
CA SER A 604 -11.82 -4.96 -27.82
C SER A 604 -11.88 -4.76 -26.31
N ASP A 605 -11.49 -3.60 -25.82
CA ASP A 605 -11.53 -3.30 -24.39
C ASP A 605 -12.93 -3.40 -23.81
N ASP A 606 -13.96 -2.97 -24.53
CA ASP A 606 -15.35 -3.05 -24.07
C ASP A 606 -15.86 -4.50 -24.02
N GLU A 607 -15.51 -5.31 -25.00
CA GLU A 607 -15.86 -6.73 -25.04
C GLU A 607 -15.14 -7.49 -23.93
N LEU A 608 -13.87 -7.22 -23.73
CA LEU A 608 -13.08 -7.84 -22.66
C LEU A 608 -13.57 -7.43 -21.27
N ALA A 609 -13.96 -6.18 -21.07
CA ALA A 609 -14.52 -5.73 -19.81
C ALA A 609 -15.81 -6.47 -19.45
N LYS A 610 -16.71 -6.67 -20.40
CA LYS A 610 -17.93 -7.46 -20.21
C LYS A 610 -17.62 -8.92 -19.89
N LEU A 611 -16.69 -9.52 -20.62
CA LEU A 611 -16.29 -10.90 -20.42
C LEU A 611 -15.59 -11.09 -19.06
N ALA A 612 -14.70 -10.19 -18.69
CA ALA A 612 -13.97 -10.25 -17.43
C ALA A 612 -14.88 -10.17 -16.21
N ARG A 613 -15.98 -9.42 -16.30
CA ARG A 613 -16.95 -9.30 -15.21
C ARG A 613 -17.56 -10.65 -14.82
N ARG A 614 -17.90 -11.51 -15.78
CA ARG A 614 -18.54 -12.80 -15.57
C ARG A 614 -17.58 -13.99 -15.46
N THR A 615 -16.33 -13.82 -15.87
CA THR A 615 -15.33 -14.90 -15.90
C THR A 615 -14.64 -15.02 -14.56
N THR A 616 -14.50 -16.24 -14.06
CA THR A 616 -13.78 -16.54 -12.81
C THR A 616 -12.34 -17.00 -13.06
N LEU A 617 -12.12 -17.78 -14.11
CA LEU A 617 -10.80 -18.35 -14.41
C LEU A 617 -10.29 -17.85 -15.76
N PHE A 618 -9.10 -17.28 -15.74
CA PHE A 618 -8.34 -16.89 -16.93
C PHE A 618 -7.06 -17.71 -16.96
N ALA A 619 -6.83 -18.43 -18.02
CA ALA A 619 -5.69 -19.33 -18.16
C ALA A 619 -4.77 -18.92 -19.31
N ARG A 620 -3.55 -19.41 -19.31
CA ARG A 620 -2.51 -19.11 -20.32
C ARG A 620 -2.28 -17.62 -20.55
N LEU A 621 -2.30 -16.83 -19.50
CA LEU A 621 -2.12 -15.39 -19.55
C LEU A 621 -0.65 -15.00 -19.62
N THR A 622 -0.37 -13.96 -20.39
CA THR A 622 0.89 -13.21 -20.33
C THR A 622 0.80 -12.10 -19.27
N PRO A 623 1.92 -11.51 -18.82
CA PRO A 623 1.87 -10.37 -17.90
C PRO A 623 1.03 -9.20 -18.40
N MET A 624 1.06 -8.93 -19.70
CA MET A 624 0.25 -7.89 -20.35
C MET A 624 -1.25 -8.18 -20.26
N HIS A 625 -1.64 -9.44 -20.40
CA HIS A 625 -3.03 -9.86 -20.25
C HIS A 625 -3.54 -9.63 -18.82
N LYS A 626 -2.73 -9.96 -17.82
CA LYS A 626 -3.06 -9.74 -16.41
C LYS A 626 -3.28 -8.26 -16.11
N GLU A 627 -2.37 -7.41 -16.54
CA GLU A 627 -2.49 -5.95 -16.39
C GLU A 627 -3.74 -5.40 -17.08
N ARG A 628 -4.01 -5.83 -18.30
CA ARG A 628 -5.19 -5.40 -19.05
C ARG A 628 -6.51 -5.78 -18.38
N ILE A 629 -6.62 -7.00 -17.88
CA ILE A 629 -7.81 -7.48 -17.15
C ILE A 629 -8.03 -6.64 -15.89
N VAL A 630 -6.99 -6.44 -15.10
CA VAL A 630 -7.05 -5.63 -13.88
C VAL A 630 -7.47 -4.19 -14.18
N THR A 631 -6.87 -3.58 -15.19
CA THR A 631 -7.18 -2.20 -15.59
C THR A 631 -8.63 -2.05 -16.04
N LEU A 632 -9.14 -3.00 -16.82
CA LEU A 632 -10.53 -2.97 -17.29
C LEU A 632 -11.54 -3.19 -16.18
N LEU A 633 -11.26 -4.08 -15.23
CA LEU A 633 -12.10 -4.26 -14.06
C LEU A 633 -12.17 -2.99 -13.19
N LYS A 634 -11.06 -2.30 -13.03
CA LYS A 634 -11.04 -0.98 -12.37
C LYS A 634 -11.90 0.05 -13.10
N ARG A 635 -11.79 0.11 -14.42
CA ARG A 635 -12.56 1.04 -15.27
C ARG A 635 -14.06 0.83 -15.12
N GLU A 636 -14.50 -0.40 -14.87
CA GLU A 636 -15.91 -0.73 -14.64
C GLU A 636 -16.43 -0.33 -13.25
N GLY A 637 -15.62 0.32 -12.44
CA GLY A 637 -15.98 0.83 -11.12
C GLY A 637 -15.73 -0.11 -9.95
N HIS A 638 -15.08 -1.25 -10.18
CA HIS A 638 -14.66 -2.17 -9.13
C HIS A 638 -13.39 -1.70 -8.44
N VAL A 639 -13.26 -2.02 -7.16
CA VAL A 639 -12.01 -1.90 -6.42
C VAL A 639 -11.30 -3.24 -6.49
N VAL A 640 -10.23 -3.29 -7.27
CA VAL A 640 -9.54 -4.52 -7.63
C VAL A 640 -8.26 -4.69 -6.81
N GLY A 641 -8.16 -5.79 -6.08
CA GLY A 641 -6.91 -6.27 -5.50
C GLY A 641 -6.25 -7.29 -6.42
N PHE A 642 -4.94 -7.24 -6.53
CA PHE A 642 -4.16 -8.24 -7.25
C PHE A 642 -3.11 -8.82 -6.31
N MET A 643 -3.06 -10.13 -6.21
CA MET A 643 -2.08 -10.87 -5.42
C MET A 643 -1.11 -11.60 -6.34
N GLY A 644 0.18 -11.31 -6.21
CA GLY A 644 1.23 -11.92 -7.03
C GLY A 644 2.59 -11.84 -6.36
N ASP A 645 3.50 -12.73 -6.76
CA ASP A 645 4.83 -12.88 -6.17
C ASP A 645 5.97 -13.00 -7.19
N GLY A 646 5.67 -13.04 -8.47
CA GLY A 646 6.63 -13.19 -9.55
C GLY A 646 6.96 -11.90 -10.30
N ILE A 647 8.00 -11.94 -11.11
CA ILE A 647 8.41 -10.83 -11.98
C ILE A 647 7.28 -10.43 -12.95
N ASN A 648 6.56 -11.41 -13.46
CA ASN A 648 5.45 -11.25 -14.38
C ASN A 648 4.22 -10.61 -13.75
N ASP A 649 4.15 -10.51 -12.44
CA ASP A 649 3.00 -9.93 -11.73
C ASP A 649 3.15 -8.43 -11.47
N ALA A 650 4.35 -7.88 -11.58
CA ALA A 650 4.62 -6.48 -11.26
C ALA A 650 3.74 -5.47 -12.01
N PRO A 651 3.51 -5.58 -13.33
CA PRO A 651 2.61 -4.66 -14.03
C PRO A 651 1.18 -4.70 -13.50
N ALA A 652 0.65 -5.88 -13.19
CA ALA A 652 -0.69 -6.05 -12.65
C ALA A 652 -0.78 -5.54 -11.21
N LEU A 653 0.25 -5.76 -10.40
CA LEU A 653 0.34 -5.22 -9.03
C LEU A 653 0.28 -3.69 -9.01
N ARG A 654 0.94 -3.03 -9.95
CA ARG A 654 0.90 -1.56 -10.08
C ARG A 654 -0.43 -1.05 -10.61
N ALA A 655 -1.05 -1.79 -11.52
CA ALA A 655 -2.32 -1.41 -12.13
C ALA A 655 -3.50 -1.58 -11.17
N ALA A 656 -3.43 -2.50 -10.21
CA ALA A 656 -4.49 -2.76 -9.26
C ALA A 656 -4.70 -1.58 -8.30
N ASP A 657 -5.92 -1.42 -7.79
CA ASP A 657 -6.20 -0.47 -6.70
C ASP A 657 -5.40 -0.82 -5.45
N ILE A 658 -5.20 -2.09 -5.20
CA ILE A 658 -4.36 -2.59 -4.14
C ILE A 658 -3.53 -3.78 -4.61
N GLY A 659 -2.22 -3.59 -4.67
CA GLY A 659 -1.26 -4.65 -4.98
C GLY A 659 -0.87 -5.39 -3.72
N ILE A 660 -0.97 -6.71 -3.73
CA ILE A 660 -0.69 -7.57 -2.59
C ILE A 660 0.42 -8.54 -2.99
N SER A 661 1.47 -8.61 -2.20
CA SER A 661 2.55 -9.57 -2.40
C SER A 661 2.86 -10.30 -1.10
N VAL A 662 3.83 -11.19 -1.14
CA VAL A 662 4.27 -11.97 0.02
C VAL A 662 5.71 -11.65 0.36
N ASP A 663 6.15 -11.95 1.58
CA ASP A 663 7.51 -11.66 2.03
C ASP A 663 8.58 -12.43 1.24
N GLY A 664 8.26 -13.65 0.79
CA GLY A 664 9.14 -14.46 -0.05
C GLY A 664 9.10 -14.15 -1.55
N ALA A 665 8.39 -13.12 -1.98
CA ALA A 665 8.30 -12.73 -3.38
C ALA A 665 9.60 -12.10 -3.90
N VAL A 666 9.75 -12.05 -5.22
CA VAL A 666 10.88 -11.32 -5.84
C VAL A 666 10.80 -9.82 -5.55
N ASP A 667 11.94 -9.15 -5.54
CA ASP A 667 12.04 -7.73 -5.17
C ASP A 667 11.12 -6.82 -5.99
N ILE A 668 11.00 -7.07 -7.29
CA ILE A 668 10.11 -6.30 -8.18
C ILE A 668 8.65 -6.39 -7.73
N ALA A 669 8.19 -7.59 -7.39
CA ALA A 669 6.81 -7.79 -6.94
C ALA A 669 6.57 -7.11 -5.59
N ARG A 670 7.49 -7.24 -4.65
CA ARG A 670 7.41 -6.59 -3.34
C ARG A 670 7.40 -5.07 -3.46
N GLU A 671 8.23 -4.51 -4.33
CA GLU A 671 8.28 -3.05 -4.57
C GLU A 671 7.00 -2.53 -5.24
N ALA A 672 6.43 -3.29 -6.15
CA ALA A 672 5.19 -2.93 -6.82
C ALA A 672 3.95 -3.06 -5.94
N ALA A 673 4.01 -3.83 -4.86
CA ALA A 673 2.89 -4.08 -3.97
C ALA A 673 2.66 -2.95 -2.96
N ASP A 674 1.41 -2.78 -2.54
CA ASP A 674 1.01 -1.87 -1.48
C ASP A 674 0.96 -2.56 -0.11
N ILE A 675 0.71 -3.86 -0.11
CA ILE A 675 0.60 -4.71 1.08
C ILE A 675 1.47 -5.95 0.91
N ILE A 676 2.17 -6.32 1.96
CA ILE A 676 2.97 -7.53 2.02
C ILE A 676 2.39 -8.48 3.07
N LEU A 677 2.06 -9.71 2.67
CA LEU A 677 1.67 -10.76 3.59
C LEU A 677 2.90 -11.51 4.08
N LEU A 678 3.04 -11.68 5.37
CA LEU A 678 4.14 -12.45 5.97
C LEU A 678 3.93 -13.97 5.80
N GLU A 679 2.69 -14.40 5.60
CA GLU A 679 2.34 -15.75 5.20
C GLU A 679 1.56 -15.73 3.89
N LYS A 680 1.90 -16.60 2.97
CA LYS A 680 1.19 -16.75 1.70
C LYS A 680 -0.10 -17.55 1.90
N SER A 681 -1.14 -16.87 2.38
CA SER A 681 -2.43 -17.47 2.72
C SER A 681 -3.58 -16.53 2.39
N LEU A 682 -4.60 -17.06 1.74
CA LEU A 682 -5.84 -16.31 1.50
C LEU A 682 -6.64 -16.05 2.78
N MET A 683 -6.48 -16.89 3.79
CA MET A 683 -7.13 -16.68 5.09
C MET A 683 -6.53 -15.46 5.80
N VAL A 684 -5.21 -15.29 5.76
CA VAL A 684 -4.53 -14.10 6.28
C VAL A 684 -5.00 -12.84 5.52
N LEU A 685 -5.15 -12.95 4.22
CA LEU A 685 -5.68 -11.86 3.39
C LEU A 685 -7.11 -11.50 3.79
N GLU A 686 -7.98 -12.48 3.97
CA GLU A 686 -9.37 -12.25 4.39
C GLU A 686 -9.44 -11.56 5.75
N GLU A 687 -8.71 -12.03 6.73
CA GLU A 687 -8.62 -11.41 8.05
C GLU A 687 -8.11 -9.97 7.96
N GLY A 688 -7.14 -9.72 7.08
CA GLY A 688 -6.63 -8.37 6.80
C GLY A 688 -7.67 -7.45 6.19
N VAL A 689 -8.47 -7.93 5.26
CA VAL A 689 -9.58 -7.17 4.64
C VAL A 689 -10.60 -6.76 5.71
N ILE A 690 -10.97 -7.67 6.59
CA ILE A 690 -11.89 -7.39 7.68
C ILE A 690 -11.34 -6.29 8.60
N GLU A 691 -10.07 -6.37 8.93
CA GLU A 691 -9.42 -5.33 9.75
C GLU A 691 -9.34 -3.98 9.02
N GLY A 692 -9.10 -3.98 7.73
CA GLY A 692 -9.16 -2.77 6.91
C GLY A 692 -10.55 -2.13 6.92
N ARG A 693 -11.60 -2.92 6.89
CA ARG A 693 -12.98 -2.47 7.01
C ARG A 693 -13.27 -1.85 8.40
N ARG A 694 -12.76 -2.46 9.47
CA ARG A 694 -12.86 -1.90 10.82
C ARG A 694 -12.19 -0.54 10.91
N THR A 695 -11.00 -0.40 10.37
CA THR A 695 -10.26 0.85 10.36
C THR A 695 -11.01 1.94 9.61
N PHE A 696 -11.53 1.62 8.43
CA PHE A 696 -12.33 2.56 7.65
C PHE A 696 -13.65 2.94 8.35
N ALA A 697 -14.30 2.00 9.02
CA ALA A 697 -15.51 2.26 9.79
C ALA A 697 -15.25 3.26 10.93
N ASN A 698 -14.12 3.15 11.62
CA ASN A 698 -13.72 4.11 12.66
C ASN A 698 -13.48 5.52 12.10
N MET A 699 -12.88 5.63 10.92
CA MET A 699 -12.75 6.90 10.23
C MET A 699 -14.12 7.53 9.90
N LEU A 700 -15.04 6.74 9.37
CA LEU A 700 -16.39 7.22 9.05
C LEU A 700 -17.16 7.67 10.30
N LYS A 701 -17.00 7.01 11.43
CA LYS A 701 -17.58 7.44 12.71
C LYS A 701 -17.16 8.86 13.04
N TYR A 702 -15.89 9.15 13.02
CA TYR A 702 -15.37 10.49 13.29
C TYR A 702 -15.97 11.54 12.34
N ILE A 703 -15.97 11.26 11.05
CA ILE A 703 -16.48 12.16 10.02
C ILE A 703 -17.96 12.46 10.25
N LYS A 704 -18.76 11.43 10.50
CA LYS A 704 -20.19 11.56 10.77
C LYS A 704 -20.46 12.38 12.03
N MET A 705 -19.74 12.08 13.11
CA MET A 705 -19.88 12.79 14.38
C MET A 705 -19.57 14.27 14.24
N THR A 706 -18.46 14.59 13.61
CA THR A 706 -18.01 15.97 13.41
C THR A 706 -18.97 16.75 12.54
N ALA A 707 -19.38 16.18 11.41
CA ALA A 707 -20.34 16.84 10.50
C ALA A 707 -21.69 17.12 11.17
N SER A 708 -22.24 16.11 11.85
CA SER A 708 -23.54 16.25 12.53
C SER A 708 -23.50 17.26 13.67
N SER A 709 -22.47 17.19 14.48
CA SER A 709 -22.28 18.09 15.63
C SER A 709 -22.11 19.54 15.18
N ASN A 710 -21.28 19.79 14.19
CA ASN A 710 -21.06 21.13 13.68
C ASN A 710 -22.30 21.73 13.04
N PHE A 711 -23.05 20.95 12.26
CA PHE A 711 -24.31 21.39 11.68
C PHE A 711 -25.34 21.79 12.75
N GLY A 712 -25.51 20.93 13.75
CA GLY A 712 -26.44 21.19 14.84
C GLY A 712 -26.07 22.42 15.65
N ASN A 713 -24.79 22.61 15.98
CA ASN A 713 -24.30 23.76 16.70
C ASN A 713 -24.57 25.07 15.96
N VAL A 714 -24.28 25.13 14.68
CA VAL A 714 -24.46 26.34 13.88
C VAL A 714 -25.94 26.72 13.75
N PHE A 715 -26.79 25.73 13.56
CA PHE A 715 -28.23 25.93 13.49
C PHE A 715 -28.77 26.48 14.82
N SER A 716 -28.33 25.94 15.95
CA SER A 716 -28.66 26.43 17.28
C SER A 716 -28.18 27.86 17.51
N VAL A 717 -26.95 28.17 17.08
CA VAL A 717 -26.40 29.53 17.18
C VAL A 717 -27.22 30.52 16.36
N LEU A 718 -27.66 30.16 15.17
CA LEU A 718 -28.53 31.04 14.35
C LEU A 718 -29.85 31.33 15.04
N VAL A 719 -30.52 30.34 15.57
CA VAL A 719 -31.81 30.54 16.28
C VAL A 719 -31.61 31.40 17.51
N ALA A 720 -30.61 31.10 18.34
CA ALA A 720 -30.33 31.89 19.52
C ALA A 720 -29.98 33.35 19.18
N SER A 721 -29.14 33.56 18.17
CA SER A 721 -28.69 34.86 17.75
C SER A 721 -29.85 35.78 17.25
N ALA A 722 -30.89 35.18 16.68
CA ALA A 722 -32.05 35.90 16.18
C ALA A 722 -32.95 36.43 17.31
N PHE A 723 -33.00 35.74 18.48
CA PHE A 723 -33.98 36.05 19.53
C PHE A 723 -33.35 36.61 20.82
N LEU A 724 -32.10 36.34 21.10
CA LEU A 724 -31.46 36.77 22.34
C LEU A 724 -30.94 38.22 22.25
N PRO A 725 -31.04 39.00 23.33
CA PRO A 725 -30.48 40.36 23.39
C PRO A 725 -28.96 40.38 23.64
N PHE A 726 -28.36 39.25 23.88
CA PHE A 726 -26.91 39.07 24.10
C PHE A 726 -26.42 37.88 23.29
N LEU A 727 -25.10 37.69 23.13
CA LEU A 727 -24.54 36.54 22.46
C LEU A 727 -24.93 35.26 23.21
N PRO A 728 -25.34 34.20 22.50
CA PRO A 728 -25.72 32.91 23.11
C PRO A 728 -24.56 32.23 23.81
N MET A 729 -23.34 32.47 23.33
CA MET A 729 -22.09 31.97 23.90
C MET A 729 -20.97 32.93 23.52
N LEU A 730 -20.03 33.18 24.43
CA LEU A 730 -18.88 34.00 24.09
C LEU A 730 -17.94 33.29 23.12
N PRO A 731 -17.15 34.02 22.31
CA PRO A 731 -16.15 33.37 21.43
C PRO A 731 -15.21 32.43 22.18
N LEU A 732 -14.77 32.82 23.36
CA LEU A 732 -13.90 31.97 24.21
C LEU A 732 -14.59 30.65 24.61
N HIS A 733 -15.88 30.71 24.93
CA HIS A 733 -16.68 29.53 25.29
C HIS A 733 -16.76 28.53 24.12
N LEU A 734 -16.99 29.00 22.91
CA LEU A 734 -17.02 28.19 21.70
C LEU A 734 -15.67 27.50 21.47
N LEU A 735 -14.59 28.22 21.60
CA LEU A 735 -13.26 27.71 21.40
C LEU A 735 -12.90 26.62 22.41
N ILE A 736 -13.21 26.87 23.70
CA ILE A 736 -12.99 25.88 24.77
C ILE A 736 -13.83 24.63 24.54
N GLN A 737 -15.10 24.81 24.19
CA GLN A 737 -16.03 23.70 23.92
C GLN A 737 -15.54 22.85 22.76
N ASN A 738 -15.11 23.46 21.66
CA ASN A 738 -14.57 22.77 20.51
C ASN A 738 -13.29 22.00 20.85
N LEU A 739 -12.39 22.60 21.60
CA LEU A 739 -11.17 21.92 22.03
C LEU A 739 -11.45 20.71 22.93
N MET A 740 -12.34 20.85 23.90
CA MET A 740 -12.73 19.76 24.79
C MET A 740 -13.40 18.61 24.01
N TYR A 741 -14.27 18.97 23.07
CA TYR A 741 -14.90 18.01 22.19
C TYR A 741 -13.87 17.26 21.32
N ASP A 742 -12.93 17.97 20.72
CA ASP A 742 -11.87 17.38 19.91
C ASP A 742 -10.99 16.41 20.74
N VAL A 743 -10.67 16.78 21.97
CA VAL A 743 -9.94 15.92 22.91
C VAL A 743 -10.73 14.64 23.18
N SER A 744 -12.06 14.72 23.32
CA SER A 744 -12.91 13.53 23.54
C SER A 744 -12.86 12.52 22.40
N GLN A 745 -12.56 12.99 21.18
CA GLN A 745 -12.52 12.16 19.97
C GLN A 745 -11.16 11.54 19.67
N VAL A 746 -10.13 11.89 20.41
CA VAL A 746 -8.76 11.35 20.20
C VAL A 746 -8.71 9.82 20.35
N ALA A 747 -9.63 9.24 21.11
CA ALA A 747 -9.70 7.80 21.35
C ALA A 747 -10.54 7.03 20.30
N ILE A 748 -11.13 7.67 19.31
CA ILE A 748 -11.92 6.99 18.26
C ILE A 748 -11.12 5.93 17.50
N PRO A 749 -9.83 6.11 17.17
CA PRO A 749 -9.05 5.06 16.53
C PRO A 749 -9.02 3.72 17.28
N PHE A 750 -9.29 3.75 18.59
CA PHE A 750 -9.28 2.57 19.47
C PHE A 750 -10.66 1.93 19.63
N ASP A 751 -11.69 2.49 18.99
CA ASP A 751 -13.06 2.02 19.18
C ASP A 751 -13.33 0.67 18.52
N ASN A 752 -14.32 -0.03 19.07
CA ASN A 752 -14.84 -1.29 18.54
C ASN A 752 -15.77 -1.01 17.35
N VAL A 753 -15.86 -1.95 16.45
CA VAL A 753 -16.74 -1.88 15.27
C VAL A 753 -17.74 -3.03 15.31
N ASP A 754 -19.01 -2.73 15.05
CA ASP A 754 -20.06 -3.73 15.00
C ASP A 754 -19.87 -4.67 13.79
N ASP A 755 -20.22 -5.95 13.97
CA ASP A 755 -20.04 -6.97 12.92
C ASP A 755 -20.78 -6.65 11.63
N GLU A 756 -21.91 -5.96 11.71
CA GLU A 756 -22.71 -5.60 10.52
C GLU A 756 -21.96 -4.64 9.57
N GLN A 757 -21.07 -3.81 10.10
CA GLN A 757 -20.34 -2.82 9.32
C GLN A 757 -19.17 -3.41 8.55
N ILE A 758 -18.71 -4.60 8.92
CA ILE A 758 -17.58 -5.28 8.30
C ILE A 758 -17.98 -6.38 7.31
N GLN A 759 -19.27 -6.62 7.12
CA GLN A 759 -19.76 -7.72 6.26
C GLN A 759 -19.66 -7.43 4.78
N LYS A 760 -19.58 -6.16 4.38
CA LYS A 760 -19.54 -5.71 2.98
C LYS A 760 -18.39 -4.74 2.73
N PRO A 761 -17.90 -4.64 1.47
CA PRO A 761 -16.93 -3.62 1.10
C PRO A 761 -17.43 -2.21 1.43
N GLN A 762 -16.54 -1.38 1.94
CA GLN A 762 -16.83 -0.01 2.38
C GLN A 762 -16.32 1.01 1.36
N HIS A 763 -17.16 1.97 0.97
CA HIS A 763 -16.83 3.01 0.00
C HIS A 763 -17.10 4.41 0.56
N TRP A 764 -16.41 5.42 0.02
CA TRP A 764 -16.71 6.80 0.26
C TRP A 764 -18.06 7.19 -0.35
N ASN A 765 -18.96 7.73 0.46
CA ASN A 765 -20.28 8.20 0.00
C ASN A 765 -20.57 9.61 0.54
N PRO A 766 -20.12 10.67 -0.17
CA PRO A 766 -20.37 12.05 0.28
C PRO A 766 -21.85 12.42 0.35
N ALA A 767 -22.68 11.86 -0.51
CA ALA A 767 -24.13 12.11 -0.49
C ALA A 767 -24.80 11.55 0.78
N ASP A 768 -24.38 10.38 1.24
CA ASP A 768 -24.82 9.81 2.51
C ASP A 768 -24.39 10.67 3.70
N LEU A 769 -23.19 11.19 3.68
CA LEU A 769 -22.71 12.10 4.72
C LEU A 769 -23.55 13.39 4.80
N GLY A 770 -23.87 13.99 3.68
CA GLY A 770 -24.74 15.17 3.62
C GLY A 770 -26.14 14.87 4.16
N ARG A 771 -26.71 13.74 3.78
CA ARG A 771 -28.01 13.29 4.28
C ARG A 771 -27.97 12.99 5.78
N PHE A 772 -26.96 12.33 6.24
CA PHE A 772 -26.74 12.04 7.67
C PHE A 772 -26.67 13.30 8.49
N MET A 773 -25.93 14.29 8.03
CA MET A 773 -25.80 15.60 8.66
C MET A 773 -27.16 16.30 8.78
N LEU A 774 -28.00 16.27 7.73
CA LEU A 774 -29.34 16.85 7.73
C LEU A 774 -30.33 16.13 8.67
N PHE A 775 -30.16 14.82 8.86
CA PHE A 775 -31.03 14.06 9.76
C PHE A 775 -30.65 14.19 11.23
N PHE A 776 -29.35 14.15 11.52
CA PHE A 776 -28.87 14.08 12.91
C PHE A 776 -28.46 15.43 13.50
N GLY A 777 -28.08 16.39 12.69
CA GLY A 777 -27.72 17.72 13.17
C GLY A 777 -28.87 18.45 13.87
N PRO A 778 -30.06 18.56 13.26
CA PRO A 778 -31.17 19.26 13.87
C PRO A 778 -31.70 18.67 15.16
N ILE A 779 -31.42 17.40 15.46
CA ILE A 779 -31.85 16.75 16.72
C ILE A 779 -31.21 17.46 17.92
N SER A 780 -29.90 17.72 17.87
CA SER A 780 -29.24 18.45 18.94
C SER A 780 -29.78 19.88 19.04
N SER A 781 -30.14 20.49 17.93
CA SER A 781 -30.73 21.83 17.90
C SER A 781 -32.09 21.94 18.62
N ILE A 782 -32.93 20.89 18.51
CA ILE A 782 -34.21 20.82 19.24
C ILE A 782 -33.94 20.92 20.75
N PHE A 783 -33.01 20.18 21.27
CA PHE A 783 -32.69 20.17 22.68
C PHE A 783 -31.89 21.38 23.12
N ASP A 784 -31.13 22.01 22.22
CA ASP A 784 -30.51 23.32 22.48
C ASP A 784 -31.58 24.41 22.61
N ILE A 785 -32.62 24.40 21.76
CA ILE A 785 -33.74 25.31 21.87
C ILE A 785 -34.52 25.09 23.18
N LEU A 786 -34.73 23.83 23.58
CA LEU A 786 -35.32 23.53 24.90
C LEU A 786 -34.49 24.10 26.03
N THR A 787 -33.17 24.04 25.94
CA THR A 787 -32.24 24.63 26.91
C THR A 787 -32.36 26.13 26.92
N PHE A 788 -32.50 26.78 25.78
CA PHE A 788 -32.72 28.23 25.69
C PHE A 788 -34.04 28.63 26.36
N CYS A 789 -35.11 27.89 26.13
CA CYS A 789 -36.38 28.10 26.80
C CYS A 789 -36.28 27.91 28.32
N LEU A 790 -35.61 26.85 28.75
CA LEU A 790 -35.35 26.57 30.16
C LEU A 790 -34.61 27.71 30.85
N MET A 791 -33.52 28.19 30.27
CA MET A 791 -32.72 29.28 30.86
C MET A 791 -33.47 30.60 30.81
N TRP A 792 -34.26 30.84 29.76
CA TRP A 792 -35.01 32.05 29.59
C TRP A 792 -36.23 32.14 30.52
N PHE A 793 -37.05 31.12 30.60
CA PHE A 793 -38.32 31.12 31.32
C PHE A 793 -38.23 30.54 32.74
N VAL A 794 -37.48 29.49 32.96
CA VAL A 794 -37.42 28.84 34.28
C VAL A 794 -36.40 29.51 35.18
N PHE A 795 -35.22 29.78 34.68
CA PHE A 795 -34.10 30.38 35.43
C PHE A 795 -34.02 31.91 35.27
N HIS A 796 -34.91 32.47 34.48
CA HIS A 796 -35.03 33.91 34.25
C HIS A 796 -33.73 34.62 33.78
N ALA A 797 -32.87 33.87 33.06
CA ALA A 797 -31.66 34.44 32.48
C ALA A 797 -31.96 35.17 31.15
N ASN A 798 -32.83 36.16 31.19
CA ASN A 798 -33.38 36.81 30.01
C ASN A 798 -32.95 38.29 29.88
N THR A 799 -32.01 38.72 30.68
CA THR A 799 -31.43 40.07 30.62
C THR A 799 -29.94 40.06 30.43
N PRO A 800 -29.31 41.11 29.91
CA PRO A 800 -27.86 41.17 29.79
C PRO A 800 -27.11 41.00 31.10
N GLU A 801 -27.71 41.30 32.23
CA GLU A 801 -27.14 41.09 33.57
C GLU A 801 -27.02 39.63 33.94
N HIS A 802 -27.89 38.77 33.42
CA HIS A 802 -27.90 37.32 33.65
C HIS A 802 -27.35 36.52 32.48
N GLN A 803 -26.70 37.15 31.50
CA GLN A 803 -26.18 36.47 30.32
C GLN A 803 -25.18 35.37 30.66
N THR A 804 -24.37 35.55 31.71
CA THR A 804 -23.38 34.57 32.15
C THR A 804 -24.03 33.26 32.56
N LEU A 805 -25.18 33.31 33.27
CA LEU A 805 -25.93 32.13 33.67
C LEU A 805 -26.46 31.36 32.42
N PHE A 806 -27.04 32.10 31.46
CA PHE A 806 -27.54 31.51 30.23
C PHE A 806 -26.42 30.86 29.43
N GLN A 807 -25.30 31.52 29.26
CA GLN A 807 -24.15 31.05 28.54
C GLN A 807 -23.53 29.84 29.21
N SER A 808 -23.45 29.79 30.54
CA SER A 808 -22.96 28.63 31.30
C SER A 808 -23.89 27.43 31.15
N GLY A 809 -25.20 27.63 31.19
CA GLY A 809 -26.19 26.57 31.01
C GLY A 809 -26.09 25.91 29.63
N TRP A 810 -26.02 26.72 28.58
CA TRP A 810 -25.86 26.17 27.23
C TRP A 810 -24.48 25.56 26.99
N PHE A 811 -23.42 26.14 27.53
CA PHE A 811 -22.09 25.58 27.45
C PHE A 811 -22.06 24.12 27.98
N VAL A 812 -22.65 23.87 29.15
CA VAL A 812 -22.70 22.55 29.74
C VAL A 812 -23.55 21.59 28.89
N VAL A 813 -24.77 22.01 28.50
CA VAL A 813 -25.63 21.14 27.66
C VAL A 813 -25.01 20.90 26.31
N GLY A 814 -24.45 21.91 25.67
CA GLY A 814 -23.80 21.76 24.36
C GLY A 814 -22.63 20.79 24.40
N LEU A 815 -21.75 20.93 25.39
CA LEU A 815 -20.60 20.05 25.51
C LEU A 815 -21.02 18.60 25.82
N LEU A 816 -21.94 18.40 26.75
CA LEU A 816 -22.40 17.07 27.11
C LEU A 816 -23.17 16.39 26.00
N SER A 817 -24.02 17.11 25.27
CA SER A 817 -24.73 16.55 24.11
C SER A 817 -23.81 16.18 22.97
N GLN A 818 -22.84 17.03 22.64
CA GLN A 818 -21.82 16.72 21.64
C GLN A 818 -20.96 15.51 22.01
N THR A 819 -20.62 15.38 23.28
CA THR A 819 -19.83 14.23 23.75
C THR A 819 -20.65 12.95 23.77
N LEU A 820 -21.93 13.01 24.12
CA LEU A 820 -22.84 11.86 24.09
C LEU A 820 -23.13 11.38 22.66
N ILE A 821 -23.15 12.27 21.67
CA ILE A 821 -23.40 11.87 20.29
C ILE A 821 -22.33 10.91 19.78
N VAL A 822 -21.12 10.96 20.30
CA VAL A 822 -20.05 10.00 20.00
C VAL A 822 -20.53 8.59 20.27
N HIS A 823 -21.13 8.33 21.43
CA HIS A 823 -21.66 7.03 21.81
C HIS A 823 -22.93 6.66 21.02
N MET A 824 -23.71 7.62 20.63
CA MET A 824 -24.95 7.37 19.89
C MET A 824 -24.70 7.04 18.41
N ILE A 825 -23.83 7.78 17.76
CA ILE A 825 -23.59 7.67 16.30
C ILE A 825 -22.59 6.57 15.96
N ARG A 826 -21.73 6.16 16.90
CA ARG A 826 -20.73 5.12 16.64
C ARG A 826 -21.33 3.77 16.25
N THR A 827 -22.57 3.51 16.54
CA THR A 827 -23.24 2.24 16.32
C THR A 827 -24.68 2.40 15.84
N ARG A 828 -25.15 1.46 15.04
CA ARG A 828 -26.57 1.32 14.69
C ARG A 828 -27.39 0.78 15.89
N ARG A 829 -26.75 0.02 16.76
CA ARG A 829 -27.38 -0.66 17.90
C ARG A 829 -27.65 0.32 19.04
N ILE A 830 -28.37 -0.14 20.07
CA ILE A 830 -28.58 0.66 21.27
C ILE A 830 -27.23 0.82 22.00
N PRO A 831 -26.77 2.06 22.20
CA PRO A 831 -25.48 2.26 22.86
C PRO A 831 -25.51 1.81 24.32
N PHE A 832 -24.33 1.37 24.82
CA PHE A 832 -24.10 0.84 26.16
C PHE A 832 -24.77 -0.52 26.49
N ILE A 833 -25.85 -0.87 25.81
CA ILE A 833 -26.58 -2.13 26.06
C ILE A 833 -26.20 -3.18 25.02
N GLN A 834 -26.40 -2.89 23.74
CA GLN A 834 -26.14 -3.80 22.63
C GLN A 834 -24.73 -3.66 22.06
N SER A 835 -24.17 -2.48 22.13
CA SER A 835 -22.81 -2.20 21.65
C SER A 835 -22.13 -1.21 22.60
N ARG A 836 -20.96 -1.60 23.12
CA ARG A 836 -20.16 -0.76 23.99
C ARG A 836 -18.95 -0.21 23.25
N ALA A 837 -18.64 1.06 23.49
CA ALA A 837 -17.40 1.64 23.03
C ALA A 837 -16.19 0.98 23.72
N ALA A 838 -15.03 1.03 23.08
CA ALA A 838 -13.79 0.62 23.70
C ALA A 838 -13.51 1.48 24.95
N TRP A 839 -12.85 0.91 25.95
CA TRP A 839 -12.60 1.61 27.22
C TRP A 839 -11.84 2.94 27.06
N PRO A 840 -10.86 3.11 26.11
CA PRO A 840 -10.23 4.42 25.93
C PRO A 840 -11.21 5.52 25.54
N LEU A 841 -12.17 5.22 24.68
CA LEU A 841 -13.20 6.17 24.28
C LEU A 841 -14.15 6.51 25.44
N ILE A 842 -14.57 5.54 26.19
CA ILE A 842 -15.42 5.73 27.37
C ILE A 842 -14.71 6.62 28.40
N VAL A 843 -13.46 6.36 28.70
CA VAL A 843 -12.66 7.14 29.65
C VAL A 843 -12.48 8.57 29.18
N MET A 844 -12.10 8.80 27.92
CA MET A 844 -11.88 10.14 27.38
C MET A 844 -13.17 10.95 27.35
N THR A 845 -14.26 10.38 26.90
CA THR A 845 -15.56 11.06 26.90
C THR A 845 -16.07 11.35 28.30
N GLY A 846 -15.89 10.41 29.22
CA GLY A 846 -16.23 10.58 30.62
C GLY A 846 -15.44 11.69 31.32
N ILE A 847 -14.16 11.78 31.08
CA ILE A 847 -13.30 12.85 31.60
C ILE A 847 -13.73 14.20 31.05
N VAL A 848 -13.97 14.31 29.75
CA VAL A 848 -14.41 15.56 29.12
C VAL A 848 -15.77 15.99 29.65
N MET A 849 -16.72 15.08 29.82
CA MET A 849 -18.02 15.39 30.41
C MET A 849 -17.91 15.87 31.86
N ALA A 850 -17.10 15.19 32.67
CA ALA A 850 -16.87 15.58 34.08
C ALA A 850 -16.23 16.95 34.19
N LEU A 851 -15.22 17.26 33.35
CA LEU A 851 -14.59 18.57 33.31
C LEU A 851 -15.57 19.65 32.85
N GLY A 852 -16.42 19.36 31.88
CA GLY A 852 -17.45 20.28 31.39
C GLY A 852 -18.47 20.66 32.47
N ILE A 853 -18.88 19.69 33.27
CA ILE A 853 -19.77 19.96 34.41
C ILE A 853 -19.05 20.74 35.51
N ALA A 854 -17.81 20.38 35.82
CA ALA A 854 -17.02 20.97 36.88
C ALA A 854 -16.51 22.38 36.59
N LEU A 855 -16.32 22.74 35.31
CA LEU A 855 -15.70 23.99 34.92
C LEU A 855 -16.44 25.23 35.40
N PRO A 856 -17.79 25.33 35.36
CA PRO A 856 -18.51 26.46 35.92
C PRO A 856 -18.37 26.65 37.44
N PHE A 857 -18.07 25.56 38.16
CA PHE A 857 -17.86 25.54 39.61
C PHE A 857 -16.40 25.71 40.02
N SER A 858 -15.47 25.70 39.05
CA SER A 858 -14.05 25.78 39.34
C SER A 858 -13.61 27.23 39.66
N PRO A 859 -12.44 27.42 40.30
CA PRO A 859 -11.86 28.76 40.50
C PRO A 859 -11.59 29.49 39.19
N LEU A 860 -11.50 28.78 38.05
CA LEU A 860 -11.28 29.33 36.71
C LEU A 860 -12.57 29.94 36.13
N ALA A 861 -13.74 29.64 36.68
CA ALA A 861 -15.04 30.09 36.14
C ALA A 861 -15.15 31.62 36.02
N GLY A 862 -14.65 32.36 37.02
CA GLY A 862 -14.65 33.80 36.98
C GLY A 862 -13.82 34.39 35.84
N TYR A 863 -12.69 33.81 35.55
CA TYR A 863 -11.80 34.20 34.44
C TYR A 863 -12.35 33.82 33.08
N LEU A 864 -13.03 32.69 32.98
CA LEU A 864 -13.67 32.20 31.76
C LEU A 864 -15.03 32.81 31.51
N GLN A 865 -15.50 33.67 32.39
CA GLN A 865 -16.83 34.29 32.34
C GLN A 865 -17.95 33.25 32.37
N LEU A 866 -17.78 32.24 33.15
CA LEU A 866 -18.78 31.21 33.48
C LEU A 866 -19.29 31.43 34.92
N GLN A 867 -20.47 30.97 35.19
CA GLN A 867 -21.13 31.08 36.50
C GLN A 867 -21.53 29.68 37.00
N ALA A 868 -21.42 29.45 38.30
CA ALA A 868 -21.93 28.23 38.92
C ALA A 868 -23.43 28.08 38.67
N LEU A 869 -23.84 26.91 38.20
CA LEU A 869 -25.23 26.62 37.90
C LEU A 869 -25.98 26.23 39.14
N PRO A 870 -27.29 26.62 39.27
CA PRO A 870 -28.13 26.20 40.39
C PRO A 870 -28.27 24.70 40.45
N LEU A 871 -28.37 24.12 41.64
CA LEU A 871 -28.56 22.65 41.80
C LEU A 871 -29.85 22.14 41.14
N SER A 872 -30.88 22.96 41.07
CA SER A 872 -32.13 22.65 40.34
C SER A 872 -31.95 22.52 38.82
N TYR A 873 -30.84 22.98 38.25
CA TYR A 873 -30.51 22.83 36.84
C TYR A 873 -30.22 21.39 36.47
N PHE A 874 -29.56 20.60 37.32
CA PHE A 874 -29.11 19.27 36.99
C PHE A 874 -30.21 18.26 36.67
N PRO A 875 -31.35 18.21 37.40
CA PRO A 875 -32.48 17.38 36.97
C PRO A 875 -32.98 17.69 35.56
N TRP A 876 -33.03 18.99 35.19
CA TRP A 876 -33.39 19.43 33.85
C TRP A 876 -32.33 19.00 32.81
N LEU A 877 -31.06 19.12 33.16
CA LEU A 877 -29.96 18.68 32.34
C LEU A 877 -30.05 17.17 32.01
N VAL A 878 -30.30 16.36 33.02
CA VAL A 878 -30.49 14.91 32.86
C VAL A 878 -31.67 14.60 31.95
N ALA A 879 -32.80 15.30 32.15
CA ALA A 879 -34.00 15.14 31.34
C ALA A 879 -33.74 15.52 29.85
N ILE A 880 -33.03 16.60 29.59
CA ILE A 880 -32.67 17.05 28.24
C ILE A 880 -31.75 16.03 27.56
N LEU A 881 -30.71 15.57 28.23
CA LEU A 881 -29.78 14.58 27.70
C LEU A 881 -30.46 13.23 27.46
N ALA A 882 -31.34 12.78 28.36
CA ALA A 882 -32.09 11.56 28.16
C ALA A 882 -33.04 11.67 26.97
N GLY A 883 -33.75 12.77 26.84
CA GLY A 883 -34.60 13.06 25.68
C GLY A 883 -33.82 13.09 24.37
N TYR A 884 -32.65 13.68 24.37
CA TYR A 884 -31.73 13.72 23.23
C TYR A 884 -31.31 12.30 22.81
N MET A 885 -30.92 11.47 23.76
CA MET A 885 -30.51 10.10 23.47
C MET A 885 -31.69 9.26 22.91
N VAL A 886 -32.87 9.39 23.49
CA VAL A 886 -34.06 8.67 23.03
C VAL A 886 -34.44 9.09 21.60
N LEU A 887 -34.54 10.38 21.34
CA LEU A 887 -34.86 10.87 20.00
C LEU A 887 -33.82 10.48 18.97
N THR A 888 -32.54 10.57 19.31
CA THR A 888 -31.45 10.13 18.42
C THR A 888 -31.57 8.65 18.11
N GLN A 889 -31.88 7.82 19.09
CA GLN A 889 -32.05 6.37 18.87
C GLN A 889 -33.23 6.06 17.96
N MET A 890 -34.34 6.77 18.11
CA MET A 890 -35.52 6.65 17.22
C MET A 890 -35.17 7.05 15.78
N VAL A 891 -34.48 8.15 15.59
CA VAL A 891 -34.07 8.61 14.28
C VAL A 891 -33.02 7.67 13.65
N LYS A 892 -32.11 7.12 14.45
CA LYS A 892 -31.17 6.07 13.99
C LYS A 892 -31.93 4.87 13.40
N GLY A 893 -32.93 4.39 14.13
CA GLY A 893 -33.75 3.28 13.66
C GLY A 893 -34.47 3.57 12.35
N PHE A 894 -35.02 4.77 12.20
CA PHE A 894 -35.65 5.21 10.96
C PHE A 894 -34.62 5.35 9.82
N TYR A 895 -33.52 6.02 10.05
CA TYR A 895 -32.47 6.24 9.05
C TYR A 895 -31.88 4.92 8.54
N ALA A 896 -31.57 4.01 9.46
CA ALA A 896 -31.00 2.70 9.12
C ALA A 896 -31.96 1.85 8.27
N ARG A 897 -33.28 1.91 8.55
CA ARG A 897 -34.30 1.21 7.76
C ARG A 897 -34.52 1.84 6.38
N ARG A 898 -34.42 3.16 6.27
CA ARG A 898 -34.68 3.88 5.03
C ARG A 898 -33.47 3.94 4.09
N TYR A 899 -32.29 4.22 4.61
CA TYR A 899 -31.08 4.52 3.83
C TYR A 899 -29.94 3.55 4.05
N GLY A 900 -30.04 2.65 5.04
CA GLY A 900 -28.95 1.81 5.47
C GLY A 900 -27.96 2.54 6.38
N TRP A 901 -27.18 1.79 7.11
CA TRP A 901 -26.15 2.32 8.02
C TRP A 901 -24.77 1.94 7.49
N GLN A 902 -23.97 2.95 7.17
CA GLN A 902 -22.59 2.76 6.73
C GLN A 902 -21.61 2.96 7.87
#